data_b3997ac1d1c5b27627fa095e7e624d3c
#
_entry.id   b3997ac1d1c5b27627fa095e7e624d3c
#
_cell.length_a   1.000
_cell.length_b   1.000
_cell.length_c   1.000
_cell.angle_alpha   90.00
_cell.angle_beta   90.00
_cell.angle_gamma   90.00
#
_symmetry.space_group_name_H-M   'P 1'
#
loop_
_entity.id
_entity.type
_entity.pdbx_description
1 polymer ?
#
loop_
_entity_poly.entity_id
_entity_poly.type
_entity_poly.pdbx_seq_one_letter_code
_entity_poly.pdbx_strand_id
1 'polypeptide(L)'
;MKAATSLTGALDTLLFWNIINLWGVGAKVNIPRLKLTYKDLLTANRSVIFFGHRGFLDFRSMFLDEYRDELFIGAKDTLYSLQLDQPAIDAKEIYWPALPGQEQECALKGKDPFSDCANYVRVLHPYNRSHLLACGTGAFEPLCALVYMGHRGERAFRMEINSVENGRGKCPYDPNRPFASIFIGGELYTGLTADFLGRDPVIFRSLGSRSAMRTELDQRLLQDPKFVAAHLIPDNIDRDNDKVYFFFTEKAMESEGKVRAIYSRIGRICANDAGGQRALVNKWSTFIKARLICSVPGPDGIDTHFDELEDVFVLRTKDEKNPEIYAIFSTISNVFQGYAVCVYHMADIREVFNGPYAHREGPDYQWTAFEGKVPYPRPGSCPSKITTQPSRRNTSTKDYPDDVLHFARSHPLMFHSVYPINQHPVLIKTNVQYKMTQIVVDRVEAEDGQYDVMFIGTDTGMVLKTIALRKGNAVQSEEVILEELQVFKVSNPITAMEISVKRQQLYIASRVGVAQVKLHQCETYGSACAECCLARDPYCAWDGSTCTRYQPTAKRRFRRQDIWNGNPIHQCPDQNLSVEEFDNAEERVVYGTEHNSTFLECIPKSLQASVKWFIQRAVDQKKDEVKTDERIIKTEHGLLFRKIYRMDEGTYYCQTMEQGFTQTVTKISLEVLENEQLEEIFNRDDEERSNRPCTPQPRRPHSHKPWFKDIMQLIGYSNLHRMEEYCERVWCNEKQRRKRKMMAGKWKFLSEGGKKGKSRPRNRTPRHVAGT
;
A
#
# COMPACT_ATOMS: atom_id res chain seq x y z
N MET A 1 19.46 -36.76 -55.67
CA MET A 1 19.66 -35.58 -54.79
C MET A 1 18.49 -34.63 -54.80
N LYS A 2 17.27 -35.07 -54.38
CA LYS A 2 16.10 -34.21 -54.24
C LYS A 2 15.10 -34.70 -53.18
N ALA A 3 15.55 -35.50 -52.20
CA ALA A 3 14.67 -36.02 -51.12
C ALA A 3 15.20 -35.72 -49.70
N ALA A 4 16.27 -34.94 -49.55
CA ALA A 4 16.85 -34.67 -48.23
C ALA A 4 16.49 -33.26 -47.65
N THR A 5 15.90 -32.37 -48.43
CA THR A 5 15.56 -31.00 -48.02
C THR A 5 14.16 -30.79 -47.46
N SER A 6 13.32 -31.85 -47.48
CA SER A 6 11.93 -31.74 -46.93
C SER A 6 11.77 -32.26 -45.49
N LEU A 7 12.75 -33.03 -44.97
CA LEU A 7 12.68 -33.54 -43.59
C LEU A 7 13.27 -32.59 -42.54
N THR A 8 14.20 -31.72 -42.92
CA THR A 8 14.79 -30.75 -41.98
C THR A 8 13.83 -29.61 -41.65
N GLY A 9 13.00 -29.15 -42.62
CA GLY A 9 12.02 -28.12 -42.39
C GLY A 9 10.83 -28.55 -41.47
N ALA A 10 10.49 -29.81 -41.47
CA ALA A 10 9.45 -30.35 -40.59
C ALA A 10 9.91 -30.58 -39.14
N LEU A 11 11.21 -30.92 -38.97
CA LEU A 11 11.80 -31.03 -37.63
C LEU A 11 12.04 -29.67 -36.99
N ASP A 12 12.42 -28.66 -37.72
CA ASP A 12 12.61 -27.29 -37.21
C ASP A 12 11.25 -26.65 -36.83
N THR A 13 10.20 -26.89 -37.60
CA THR A 13 8.86 -26.39 -37.23
C THR A 13 8.27 -27.12 -36.02
N LEU A 14 8.52 -28.44 -35.86
CA LEU A 14 8.09 -29.18 -34.68
C LEU A 14 8.91 -28.83 -33.43
N LEU A 15 10.21 -28.54 -33.56
CA LEU A 15 11.04 -28.02 -32.47
C LEU A 15 10.61 -26.60 -32.08
N PHE A 16 10.32 -25.72 -33.06
CA PHE A 16 9.82 -24.38 -32.79
C PHE A 16 8.43 -24.39 -32.11
N TRP A 17 7.56 -25.31 -32.52
CA TRP A 17 6.24 -25.51 -31.86
C TRP A 17 6.36 -26.08 -30.45
N ASN A 18 7.31 -27.00 -30.22
CA ASN A 18 7.59 -27.51 -28.87
C ASN A 18 8.28 -26.46 -27.97
N ILE A 19 9.15 -25.63 -28.52
CA ILE A 19 9.76 -24.50 -27.79
C ILE A 19 8.69 -23.46 -27.45
N ILE A 20 7.76 -23.14 -28.37
CA ILE A 20 6.64 -22.23 -28.10
C ILE A 20 5.67 -22.83 -27.05
N ASN A 21 5.44 -24.13 -27.06
CA ASN A 21 4.64 -24.79 -26.04
C ASN A 21 5.35 -24.99 -24.69
N LEU A 22 6.69 -25.07 -24.66
CA LEU A 22 7.48 -25.03 -23.42
C LEU A 22 7.61 -23.61 -22.85
N TRP A 23 7.53 -22.55 -23.69
CA TRP A 23 7.44 -21.17 -23.26
C TRP A 23 6.01 -20.71 -22.99
N GLY A 24 5.03 -21.52 -23.38
CA GLY A 24 3.58 -21.35 -23.09
C GLY A 24 3.14 -21.88 -21.72
N VAL A 25 4.06 -22.24 -20.82
CA VAL A 25 3.80 -22.20 -19.38
C VAL A 25 3.79 -20.71 -19.02
N GLY A 26 2.72 -20.03 -19.39
CA GLY A 26 2.47 -18.65 -19.00
C GLY A 26 2.72 -18.54 -17.51
N ALA A 27 3.68 -17.70 -17.14
CA ALA A 27 3.80 -17.26 -15.77
C ALA A 27 2.37 -16.92 -15.33
N LYS A 28 1.82 -17.66 -14.38
CA LYS A 28 0.50 -17.38 -13.82
C LYS A 28 0.60 -15.95 -13.33
N VAL A 29 -0.01 -15.01 -14.07
CA VAL A 29 -0.13 -13.63 -13.63
C VAL A 29 -0.74 -13.74 -12.25
N ASN A 30 -0.04 -13.27 -11.23
CA ASN A 30 -0.47 -13.40 -9.84
C ASN A 30 -1.62 -12.41 -9.63
N ILE A 31 -2.82 -12.86 -9.93
CA ILE A 31 -4.05 -12.06 -9.90
C ILE A 31 -4.52 -12.00 -8.46
N PRO A 32 -4.85 -10.81 -7.93
CA PRO A 32 -5.44 -10.71 -6.58
C PRO A 32 -6.77 -11.45 -6.55
N ARG A 33 -7.06 -12.10 -5.42
CA ARG A 33 -8.37 -12.74 -5.25
C ARG A 33 -9.48 -11.70 -5.21
N LEU A 34 -9.27 -10.62 -4.47
CA LEU A 34 -10.26 -9.55 -4.29
C LEU A 34 -9.64 -8.20 -4.61
N LYS A 35 -10.37 -7.42 -5.41
CA LYS A 35 -10.03 -6.02 -5.69
C LYS A 35 -11.13 -5.12 -5.15
N LEU A 36 -10.76 -4.26 -4.19
CA LEU A 36 -11.68 -3.33 -3.55
C LEU A 36 -11.38 -1.91 -4.00
N THR A 37 -12.38 -1.27 -4.60
CA THR A 37 -12.27 0.13 -5.01
C THR A 37 -12.40 1.06 -3.79
N TYR A 38 -11.98 2.31 -3.94
CA TYR A 38 -12.20 3.36 -2.95
C TYR A 38 -13.65 3.43 -2.45
N LYS A 39 -14.62 3.28 -3.37
CA LYS A 39 -16.04 3.30 -3.04
C LYS A 39 -16.44 2.09 -2.17
N ASP A 40 -15.92 0.91 -2.49
CA ASP A 40 -16.22 -0.32 -1.76
C ASP A 40 -15.70 -0.25 -0.32
N LEU A 41 -14.48 0.27 -0.15
CA LEU A 41 -13.88 0.47 1.19
C LEU A 41 -14.69 1.42 2.07
N LEU A 42 -15.24 2.50 1.49
CA LEU A 42 -16.08 3.45 2.22
C LEU A 42 -17.47 2.89 2.52
N THR A 43 -18.12 2.25 1.54
CA THR A 43 -19.48 1.69 1.73
C THR A 43 -19.50 0.54 2.73
N ALA A 44 -18.41 -0.24 2.78
CA ALA A 44 -18.23 -1.31 3.76
C ALA A 44 -17.73 -0.83 5.14
N ASN A 45 -17.59 0.47 5.37
CA ASN A 45 -17.01 1.04 6.60
C ASN A 45 -15.63 0.41 6.95
N ARG A 46 -14.86 0.06 5.93
CA ARG A 46 -13.51 -0.52 6.10
C ARG A 46 -12.43 0.55 6.16
N SER A 47 -12.66 1.71 5.54
CA SER A 47 -11.72 2.83 5.49
C SER A 47 -12.36 4.13 5.96
N VAL A 48 -11.56 4.92 6.71
CA VAL A 48 -11.87 6.32 7.07
C VAL A 48 -10.67 7.17 6.66
N ILE A 49 -10.92 8.34 6.02
CA ILE A 49 -9.83 9.16 5.47
C ILE A 49 -9.91 10.57 6.04
N PHE A 50 -8.76 11.08 6.45
CA PHE A 50 -8.54 12.45 6.86
C PHE A 50 -7.77 13.21 5.77
N PHE A 51 -8.37 14.26 5.22
CA PHE A 51 -7.80 15.10 4.16
C PHE A 51 -7.23 16.43 4.67
N GLY A 52 -7.16 16.63 6.00
CA GLY A 52 -6.88 17.93 6.59
C GLY A 52 -8.09 18.87 6.53
N HIS A 53 -8.05 19.98 7.26
CA HIS A 53 -9.17 20.94 7.32
C HIS A 53 -9.42 21.66 5.99
N ARG A 54 -8.41 21.74 5.10
CA ARG A 54 -8.51 22.39 3.79
C ARG A 54 -8.78 21.45 2.61
N GLY A 55 -9.04 20.15 2.88
CA GLY A 55 -9.32 19.14 1.86
C GLY A 55 -8.09 18.61 1.12
N PHE A 56 -6.88 19.06 1.47
CA PHE A 56 -5.60 18.59 0.98
C PHE A 56 -4.56 18.71 2.08
N LEU A 57 -3.96 17.58 2.47
CA LEU A 57 -3.12 17.51 3.66
C LEU A 57 -1.67 17.95 3.42
N ASP A 58 -1.12 17.70 2.23
CA ASP A 58 0.33 17.76 1.93
C ASP A 58 1.18 17.06 2.99
N PHE A 59 0.85 15.80 3.21
CA PHE A 59 1.45 14.91 4.22
C PHE A 59 2.96 14.81 4.08
N ARG A 60 3.68 14.73 5.22
CA ARG A 60 5.13 14.58 5.25
C ARG A 60 5.65 13.55 6.27
N SER A 61 5.00 13.41 7.39
CA SER A 61 5.40 12.47 8.44
C SER A 61 4.21 12.06 9.30
N MET A 62 4.28 10.90 9.92
CA MET A 62 3.32 10.49 10.96
C MET A 62 4.02 9.72 12.06
N PHE A 63 3.38 9.75 13.23
CA PHE A 63 3.77 8.98 14.40
C PHE A 63 2.53 8.42 15.07
N LEU A 64 2.45 7.09 15.19
CA LEU A 64 1.37 6.37 15.84
C LEU A 64 1.68 6.17 17.32
N ASP A 65 0.89 6.79 18.19
CA ASP A 65 0.97 6.59 19.64
C ASP A 65 -0.17 5.70 20.14
N GLU A 66 0.07 4.40 20.20
CA GLU A 66 -0.89 3.42 20.73
C GLU A 66 -1.16 3.54 22.24
N TYR A 67 -0.27 4.20 22.97
CA TYR A 67 -0.46 4.42 24.41
C TYR A 67 -1.50 5.51 24.69
N ARG A 68 -1.54 6.55 23.83
CA ARG A 68 -2.49 7.66 23.93
C ARG A 68 -3.74 7.45 23.12
N ASP A 69 -3.74 6.49 22.22
CA ASP A 69 -4.75 6.28 21.19
C ASP A 69 -4.84 7.47 20.21
N GLU A 70 -3.67 8.05 19.86
CA GLU A 70 -3.53 9.22 18.98
C GLU A 70 -2.59 8.96 17.79
N LEU A 71 -2.90 9.57 16.65
CA LEU A 71 -2.04 9.64 15.48
C LEU A 71 -1.60 11.08 15.26
N PHE A 72 -0.30 11.33 15.31
CA PHE A 72 0.27 12.62 15.02
C PHE A 72 0.73 12.69 13.57
N ILE A 73 0.41 13.80 12.88
CA ILE A 73 0.70 14.00 11.46
C ILE A 73 1.44 15.31 11.27
N GLY A 74 2.58 15.24 10.58
CA GLY A 74 3.28 16.39 10.07
C GLY A 74 2.94 16.65 8.60
N ALA A 75 2.56 17.87 8.30
CA ALA A 75 2.16 18.32 6.98
C ALA A 75 2.90 19.62 6.60
N LYS A 76 2.51 20.23 5.48
CA LYS A 76 2.96 21.57 5.11
C LYS A 76 2.39 22.60 6.09
N ASP A 77 3.24 23.34 6.76
CA ASP A 77 2.92 24.43 7.71
C ASP A 77 1.99 24.03 8.86
N THR A 78 1.77 22.72 9.10
CA THR A 78 0.77 22.29 10.08
C THR A 78 1.13 20.95 10.71
N LEU A 79 0.84 20.81 12.01
CA LEU A 79 0.79 19.53 12.71
C LEU A 79 -0.65 19.21 13.08
N TYR A 80 -1.00 17.93 13.02
CA TYR A 80 -2.31 17.43 13.45
C TYR A 80 -2.16 16.34 14.51
N SER A 81 -3.14 16.28 15.43
CA SER A 81 -3.37 15.16 16.32
C SER A 81 -4.77 14.62 16.07
N LEU A 82 -4.87 13.33 15.71
CA LEU A 82 -6.11 12.61 15.40
C LEU A 82 -6.36 11.54 16.45
N GLN A 83 -7.60 11.40 16.90
CA GLN A 83 -8.03 10.27 17.73
C GLN A 83 -8.17 9.02 16.86
N LEU A 84 -7.60 7.89 17.29
CA LEU A 84 -7.61 6.63 16.52
C LEU A 84 -9.02 6.04 16.35
N ASP A 85 -9.93 6.31 17.29
CA ASP A 85 -11.30 5.79 17.20
C ASP A 85 -12.18 6.61 16.26
N GLN A 86 -11.90 7.91 16.10
CA GLN A 86 -12.67 8.85 15.28
C GLN A 86 -11.76 9.86 14.55
N PRO A 87 -10.89 9.42 13.66
CA PRO A 87 -9.82 10.26 13.09
C PRO A 87 -10.34 11.46 12.27
N ALA A 88 -11.57 11.40 11.77
CA ALA A 88 -12.14 12.47 10.95
C ALA A 88 -12.92 13.54 11.75
N ILE A 89 -13.27 13.29 13.02
CA ILE A 89 -14.24 14.11 13.75
C ILE A 89 -13.56 15.09 14.72
N ASP A 90 -12.48 14.70 15.37
CA ASP A 90 -11.87 15.47 16.48
C ASP A 90 -10.37 15.71 16.23
N ALA A 91 -10.05 16.29 15.06
CA ALA A 91 -8.68 16.64 14.70
C ALA A 91 -8.28 17.96 15.37
N LYS A 92 -7.14 17.97 16.06
CA LYS A 92 -6.50 19.20 16.55
C LYS A 92 -5.40 19.59 15.61
N GLU A 93 -5.17 20.90 15.48
CA GLU A 93 -4.10 21.41 14.63
C GLU A 93 -3.24 22.46 15.34
N ILE A 94 -1.98 22.49 14.96
CA ILE A 94 -1.02 23.57 15.27
C ILE A 94 -0.51 24.13 13.96
N TYR A 95 -0.81 25.37 13.66
CA TYR A 95 -0.28 26.06 12.50
C TYR A 95 1.15 26.55 12.80
N TRP A 96 2.11 26.06 12.02
CA TRP A 96 3.53 26.37 12.18
C TRP A 96 4.19 26.64 10.82
N PRO A 97 3.95 27.82 10.21
CA PRO A 97 4.55 28.22 8.95
C PRO A 97 6.02 28.62 9.11
N ALA A 98 6.74 28.70 8.00
CA ALA A 98 8.03 29.37 7.97
C ALA A 98 7.86 30.88 8.24
N LEU A 99 8.90 31.53 8.73
CA LEU A 99 8.88 32.99 8.93
C LEU A 99 8.95 33.70 7.56
N PRO A 100 8.27 34.85 7.38
CA PRO A 100 8.26 35.57 6.10
C PRO A 100 9.67 35.92 5.59
N GLY A 101 10.63 36.17 6.48
CA GLY A 101 12.03 36.41 6.11
C GLY A 101 12.72 35.17 5.58
N GLN A 102 12.42 33.99 6.14
CA GLN A 102 12.95 32.70 5.68
C GLN A 102 12.39 32.32 4.29
N GLU A 103 11.11 32.56 4.05
CA GLU A 103 10.49 32.33 2.75
C GLU A 103 11.10 33.20 1.64
N GLN A 104 11.32 34.48 1.94
CA GLN A 104 11.98 35.42 1.01
C GLN A 104 13.43 35.00 0.72
N GLU A 105 14.20 34.66 1.75
CA GLU A 105 15.60 34.21 1.60
C GLU A 105 15.69 32.92 0.81
N CYS A 106 14.76 31.98 1.03
CA CYS A 106 14.64 30.73 0.29
C CYS A 106 14.43 31.00 -1.20
N ALA A 107 13.48 31.88 -1.55
CA ALA A 107 13.18 32.26 -2.92
C ALA A 107 14.38 32.99 -3.59
N LEU A 108 15.05 33.89 -2.88
CA LEU A 108 16.26 34.55 -3.36
C LEU A 108 17.42 33.60 -3.64
N LYS A 109 17.49 32.47 -2.91
CA LYS A 109 18.45 31.38 -3.14
C LYS A 109 18.07 30.45 -4.31
N GLY A 110 17.03 30.80 -5.08
CA GLY A 110 16.61 30.09 -6.30
C GLY A 110 15.76 28.84 -6.06
N LYS A 111 15.09 28.74 -4.90
CA LYS A 111 14.11 27.69 -4.62
C LYS A 111 12.71 28.14 -5.04
N ASP A 112 11.83 27.16 -5.33
CA ASP A 112 10.44 27.45 -5.71
C ASP A 112 9.65 27.98 -4.50
N PRO A 113 9.10 29.23 -4.58
CA PRO A 113 8.36 29.81 -3.46
C PRO A 113 7.12 29.03 -3.05
N PHE A 114 6.48 28.29 -3.96
CA PHE A 114 5.22 27.61 -3.71
C PHE A 114 5.40 26.17 -3.23
N SER A 115 6.39 25.45 -3.80
CA SER A 115 6.61 24.03 -3.51
C SER A 115 7.71 23.76 -2.49
N ASP A 116 8.72 24.66 -2.40
CA ASP A 116 9.91 24.40 -1.60
C ASP A 116 10.02 25.29 -0.36
N CYS A 117 9.64 26.58 -0.49
CA CYS A 117 9.85 27.60 0.55
C CYS A 117 8.70 27.66 1.56
N ALA A 118 8.44 26.54 2.23
CA ALA A 118 7.46 26.40 3.31
C ALA A 118 8.05 25.58 4.46
N ASN A 119 7.36 25.52 5.56
CA ASN A 119 7.76 24.65 6.66
C ASN A 119 7.09 23.27 6.50
N TYR A 120 7.84 22.26 6.10
CA TYR A 120 7.40 20.87 6.03
C TYR A 120 7.82 20.11 7.27
N VAL A 121 6.87 19.66 8.08
CA VAL A 121 7.15 18.90 9.30
C VAL A 121 7.56 17.48 8.94
N ARG A 122 8.86 17.18 9.09
CA ARG A 122 9.49 15.93 8.64
C ARG A 122 9.81 14.96 9.76
N VAL A 123 10.06 15.46 10.96
CA VAL A 123 10.46 14.66 12.13
C VAL A 123 9.36 14.74 13.19
N LEU A 124 8.89 13.59 13.63
CA LEU A 124 7.96 13.44 14.74
C LEU A 124 8.42 12.25 15.59
N HIS A 125 8.86 12.52 16.82
CA HIS A 125 9.28 11.49 17.76
C HIS A 125 8.78 11.77 19.18
N PRO A 126 8.40 10.74 19.95
CA PRO A 126 8.06 10.92 21.36
C PRO A 126 9.30 11.34 22.14
N TYR A 127 9.34 12.58 22.62
CA TYR A 127 10.44 13.11 23.44
C TYR A 127 10.38 12.56 24.85
N ASN A 128 9.18 12.58 25.44
CA ASN A 128 8.85 11.97 26.71
C ASN A 128 7.35 11.63 26.77
N ARG A 129 6.84 11.26 27.95
CA ARG A 129 5.43 10.88 28.10
C ARG A 129 4.42 12.01 27.82
N SER A 130 4.83 13.27 27.83
CA SER A 130 3.95 14.43 27.65
C SER A 130 4.35 15.34 26.51
N HIS A 131 5.50 15.11 25.85
CA HIS A 131 6.00 15.95 24.77
C HIS A 131 6.41 15.15 23.55
N LEU A 132 6.10 15.69 22.38
CA LEU A 132 6.54 15.24 21.07
C LEU A 132 7.64 16.19 20.58
N LEU A 133 8.73 15.66 20.05
CA LEU A 133 9.70 16.42 19.29
C LEU A 133 9.20 16.54 17.85
N ALA A 134 9.01 17.77 17.37
CA ALA A 134 8.67 18.05 15.99
C ALA A 134 9.78 18.88 15.34
N CYS A 135 10.22 18.50 14.12
CA CYS A 135 11.14 19.33 13.35
C CYS A 135 10.62 19.52 11.92
N GLY A 136 10.76 20.75 11.43
CA GLY A 136 10.37 21.14 10.09
C GLY A 136 11.50 21.75 9.30
N THR A 137 11.32 21.85 7.98
CA THR A 137 12.32 22.37 7.03
C THR A 137 12.51 23.89 7.10
N GLY A 138 11.52 24.63 7.65
CA GLY A 138 11.59 26.08 7.86
C GLY A 138 12.01 26.86 6.62
N ALA A 139 11.49 26.52 5.42
CA ALA A 139 11.92 27.11 4.15
C ALA A 139 13.46 27.02 3.93
N PHE A 140 14.03 25.83 4.04
CA PHE A 140 15.48 25.55 3.98
C PHE A 140 16.31 26.15 5.15
N GLU A 141 15.66 26.42 6.25
CA GLU A 141 16.28 26.75 7.53
C GLU A 141 15.65 25.91 8.66
N PRO A 142 16.05 24.64 8.79
CA PRO A 142 15.32 23.69 9.64
C PRO A 142 15.31 24.12 11.11
N LEU A 143 14.12 23.95 11.71
CA LEU A 143 13.84 24.26 13.11
C LEU A 143 13.21 23.04 13.80
N CYS A 144 13.48 22.89 15.09
CA CYS A 144 12.84 21.92 15.96
C CYS A 144 12.13 22.59 17.13
N ALA A 145 11.04 21.99 17.61
CA ALA A 145 10.30 22.46 18.78
C ALA A 145 9.68 21.28 19.53
N LEU A 146 9.39 21.47 20.81
CA LEU A 146 8.61 20.54 21.59
C LEU A 146 7.12 20.88 21.48
N VAL A 147 6.31 19.85 21.33
CA VAL A 147 4.85 19.95 21.31
C VAL A 147 4.33 19.25 22.58
N TYR A 148 3.66 20.00 23.43
CA TYR A 148 3.01 19.46 24.61
C TYR A 148 1.74 18.71 24.20
N MET A 149 1.68 17.41 24.49
CA MET A 149 0.55 16.54 24.20
C MET A 149 -0.35 16.30 25.43
N GLY A 150 0.03 16.81 26.60
CA GLY A 150 -0.62 16.51 27.88
C GLY A 150 -0.27 15.13 28.44
N HIS A 151 -0.92 14.70 29.50
CA HIS A 151 -0.88 13.34 30.02
C HIS A 151 -1.96 12.46 29.39
N ARG A 152 -1.89 11.14 29.59
CA ARG A 152 -2.90 10.21 29.03
C ARG A 152 -4.31 10.62 29.50
N GLY A 153 -5.22 10.81 28.52
CA GLY A 153 -6.57 11.28 28.78
C GLY A 153 -6.74 12.81 28.85
N GLU A 154 -5.64 13.56 28.89
CA GLU A 154 -5.65 15.02 28.76
C GLU A 154 -5.63 15.41 27.29
N ARG A 155 -6.57 16.25 26.88
CA ARG A 155 -6.66 16.75 25.50
C ARG A 155 -5.86 18.03 25.32
N ALA A 156 -4.53 17.99 25.52
CA ALA A 156 -3.63 19.10 25.24
C ALA A 156 -2.90 18.87 23.90
N PHE A 157 -2.78 19.91 23.09
CA PHE A 157 -1.97 19.89 21.88
C PHE A 157 -1.53 21.33 21.57
N ARG A 158 -0.31 21.69 21.97
CA ARG A 158 0.22 23.04 21.79
C ARG A 158 1.74 23.03 21.63
N MET A 159 2.26 23.92 20.81
CA MET A 159 3.70 24.12 20.65
C MET A 159 4.28 24.92 21.80
N GLU A 160 5.43 24.51 22.31
CA GLU A 160 6.19 25.26 23.28
C GLU A 160 7.16 26.22 22.59
N ILE A 161 6.77 27.50 22.46
CA ILE A 161 7.52 28.51 21.71
C ILE A 161 8.95 28.68 22.25
N ASN A 162 9.15 28.57 23.56
CA ASN A 162 10.45 28.70 24.18
C ASN A 162 11.38 27.51 23.92
N SER A 163 10.89 26.41 23.33
CA SER A 163 11.67 25.22 22.98
C SER A 163 12.20 25.25 21.55
N VAL A 164 11.87 26.27 20.78
CA VAL A 164 12.30 26.37 19.38
C VAL A 164 13.82 26.49 19.30
N GLU A 165 14.43 25.56 18.57
CA GLU A 165 15.88 25.50 18.41
C GLU A 165 16.27 25.19 16.96
N ASN A 166 17.55 25.40 16.62
CA ASN A 166 18.09 25.10 15.30
C ASN A 166 17.99 23.60 14.98
N GLY A 167 17.42 23.28 13.83
CA GLY A 167 17.20 21.91 13.34
C GLY A 167 18.33 21.34 12.49
N ARG A 168 19.47 22.02 12.32
CA ARG A 168 20.60 21.52 11.52
C ARG A 168 21.09 20.17 12.06
N GLY A 169 21.20 19.19 11.15
CA GLY A 169 21.53 17.81 11.50
C GLY A 169 20.41 17.02 12.17
N LYS A 170 19.24 17.64 12.45
CA LYS A 170 18.07 16.99 13.04
C LYS A 170 16.95 16.80 12.01
N CYS A 171 16.82 17.73 11.07
CA CYS A 171 15.83 17.74 10.01
C CYS A 171 16.52 18.09 8.68
N PRO A 172 16.10 17.53 7.53
CA PRO A 172 16.64 17.92 6.25
C PRO A 172 16.28 19.38 5.90
N TYR A 173 17.13 20.04 5.15
CA TYR A 173 16.86 21.37 4.58
C TYR A 173 15.79 21.30 3.49
N ASP A 174 15.97 20.36 2.56
CA ASP A 174 15.09 20.14 1.42
C ASP A 174 13.91 19.23 1.80
N PRO A 175 12.65 19.65 1.59
CA PRO A 175 11.47 18.87 1.94
C PRO A 175 11.34 17.54 1.17
N ASN A 176 12.03 17.40 0.04
CA ASN A 176 11.94 16.22 -0.83
C ASN A 176 13.13 15.26 -0.65
N ARG A 177 14.17 15.64 0.08
CA ARG A 177 15.34 14.76 0.32
C ARG A 177 14.97 13.60 1.25
N PRO A 178 15.37 12.37 0.87
CA PRO A 178 15.23 11.21 1.75
C PRO A 178 16.08 11.39 3.00
N PHE A 179 15.56 10.94 4.13
CA PHE A 179 16.28 10.91 5.41
C PHE A 179 15.69 9.82 6.29
N ALA A 180 16.48 9.39 7.28
CA ALA A 180 16.03 8.47 8.32
C ALA A 180 16.31 9.06 9.69
N SER A 181 15.44 8.81 10.67
CA SER A 181 15.63 9.27 12.04
C SER A 181 15.05 8.29 13.05
N ILE A 182 15.67 8.25 14.25
CA ILE A 182 15.15 7.52 15.40
C ILE A 182 15.52 8.25 16.69
N PHE A 183 14.60 8.27 17.66
CA PHE A 183 14.82 8.89 18.97
C PHE A 183 14.98 7.81 20.05
N ILE A 184 16.10 7.82 20.76
CA ILE A 184 16.48 6.75 21.68
C ILE A 184 17.12 7.38 22.94
N GLY A 185 16.57 7.10 24.12
CA GLY A 185 17.18 7.49 25.39
C GLY A 185 17.39 8.99 25.54
N GLY A 186 16.57 9.83 24.92
CA GLY A 186 16.71 11.29 24.95
C GLY A 186 17.61 11.86 23.85
N GLU A 187 18.13 11.03 22.94
CA GLU A 187 19.00 11.44 21.84
C GLU A 187 18.35 11.14 20.49
N LEU A 188 18.53 12.06 19.55
CA LEU A 188 18.06 11.94 18.17
C LEU A 188 19.21 11.48 17.28
N TYR A 189 19.01 10.36 16.59
CA TYR A 189 19.91 9.84 15.58
C TYR A 189 19.30 10.06 14.21
N THR A 190 20.04 10.67 13.28
CA THR A 190 19.55 10.99 11.93
C THR A 190 20.58 10.60 10.88
N GLY A 191 20.10 10.13 9.74
CA GLY A 191 20.85 10.00 8.50
C GLY A 191 20.24 10.97 7.47
N LEU A 192 21.00 12.02 7.07
CA LEU A 192 20.51 13.07 6.21
C LEU A 192 21.65 13.85 5.53
N THR A 193 21.31 14.88 4.74
CA THR A 193 22.27 15.90 4.30
C THR A 193 22.10 17.15 5.16
N ALA A 194 23.20 17.59 5.80
CA ALA A 194 23.18 18.60 6.86
C ALA A 194 23.49 20.03 6.37
N ASP A 195 23.35 20.28 5.06
CA ASP A 195 23.58 21.57 4.44
C ASP A 195 22.53 21.92 3.39
N PHE A 196 22.43 23.20 3.07
CA PHE A 196 21.50 23.75 2.08
C PHE A 196 21.69 23.16 0.66
N LEU A 197 22.93 22.91 0.26
CA LEU A 197 23.26 22.41 -1.09
C LEU A 197 23.13 20.88 -1.22
N GLY A 198 22.90 20.16 -0.10
CA GLY A 198 22.82 18.70 -0.09
C GLY A 198 24.16 18.00 -0.36
N ARG A 199 25.28 18.59 0.02
CA ARG A 199 26.65 18.09 -0.21
C ARG A 199 27.31 17.48 1.01
N ASP A 200 26.69 17.63 2.20
CA ASP A 200 27.19 17.15 3.48
C ASP A 200 26.35 15.96 4.00
N PRO A 201 26.48 14.75 3.43
CA PRO A 201 25.79 13.58 3.93
C PRO A 201 26.37 13.16 5.28
N VAL A 202 25.48 12.87 6.24
CA VAL A 202 25.90 12.63 7.61
C VAL A 202 24.96 11.68 8.34
N ILE A 203 25.55 10.80 9.17
CA ILE A 203 24.86 10.18 10.29
C ILE A 203 25.18 11.02 11.50
N PHE A 204 24.15 11.58 12.15
CA PHE A 204 24.30 12.58 13.21
C PHE A 204 23.56 12.16 14.47
N ARG A 205 24.17 12.38 15.62
CA ARG A 205 23.52 12.28 16.93
C ARG A 205 23.47 13.66 17.58
N SER A 206 22.30 14.05 18.01
CA SER A 206 22.01 15.32 18.65
C SER A 206 21.08 15.14 19.86
N LEU A 207 20.85 16.21 20.57
CA LEU A 207 20.06 16.23 21.81
C LEU A 207 20.72 15.43 22.95
N GLY A 208 20.05 15.39 24.09
CA GLY A 208 20.58 14.73 25.29
C GLY A 208 21.74 15.47 25.95
N SER A 209 22.38 14.81 26.91
CA SER A 209 23.47 15.38 27.71
C SER A 209 24.87 15.18 27.12
N ARG A 210 24.99 14.31 26.12
CA ARG A 210 26.24 13.97 25.46
C ARG A 210 26.57 14.92 24.30
N SER A 211 27.87 15.05 23.98
CA SER A 211 28.30 15.84 22.83
C SER A 211 27.67 15.34 21.54
N ALA A 212 27.32 16.27 20.64
CA ALA A 212 26.87 15.92 19.30
C ALA A 212 27.95 15.14 18.55
N MET A 213 27.53 14.13 17.81
CA MET A 213 28.40 13.22 17.07
C MET A 213 27.98 13.15 15.60
N ARG A 214 28.96 13.03 14.72
CA ARG A 214 28.68 12.89 13.28
C ARG A 214 29.69 11.99 12.57
N THR A 215 29.32 11.48 11.38
CA THR A 215 30.30 10.91 10.44
C THR A 215 31.28 11.99 9.98
N GLU A 216 32.53 11.61 9.77
CA GLU A 216 33.49 12.46 9.05
C GLU A 216 33.06 12.64 7.60
N LEU A 217 33.35 13.79 7.00
CA LEU A 217 33.12 14.01 5.58
C LEU A 217 34.18 13.26 4.76
N ASP A 218 33.94 11.98 4.52
CA ASP A 218 34.82 11.07 3.77
C ASP A 218 33.95 10.17 2.90
N GLN A 219 34.26 10.12 1.60
CA GLN A 219 33.53 9.30 0.63
C GLN A 219 33.60 7.80 0.92
N ARG A 220 34.60 7.34 1.68
CA ARG A 220 34.69 5.95 2.13
C ARG A 220 33.58 5.62 3.14
N LEU A 221 33.20 6.58 3.98
CA LEU A 221 32.13 6.42 4.96
C LEU A 221 30.76 6.52 4.27
N LEU A 222 30.50 7.61 3.57
CA LEU A 222 29.21 7.88 2.92
C LEU A 222 29.43 8.56 1.57
N GLN A 223 28.90 7.99 0.50
CA GLN A 223 28.98 8.56 -0.83
C GLN A 223 27.61 8.73 -1.48
N ASP A 224 27.11 9.95 -1.49
CA ASP A 224 25.79 10.32 -2.03
C ASP A 224 24.68 9.38 -1.54
N PRO A 225 24.53 9.20 -0.21
CA PRO A 225 23.57 8.26 0.36
C PRO A 225 22.14 8.75 0.23
N LYS A 226 21.23 7.80 -0.01
CA LYS A 226 19.77 7.94 0.12
C LYS A 226 19.35 7.12 1.35
N PHE A 227 19.13 7.77 2.48
CA PHE A 227 18.72 7.11 3.72
C PHE A 227 17.26 6.69 3.64
N VAL A 228 16.96 5.46 4.07
CA VAL A 228 15.63 4.84 4.01
C VAL A 228 15.06 4.65 5.40
N ALA A 229 15.80 4.00 6.31
CA ALA A 229 15.31 3.69 7.66
C ALA A 229 16.43 3.73 8.71
N ALA A 230 16.06 3.91 9.98
CA ALA A 230 16.95 3.80 11.13
C ALA A 230 16.26 3.03 12.26
N HIS A 231 16.91 2.01 12.80
CA HIS A 231 16.36 1.14 13.85
C HIS A 231 17.37 0.84 14.95
N LEU A 232 16.89 0.83 16.20
CA LEU A 232 17.63 0.28 17.33
C LEU A 232 17.34 -1.22 17.42
N ILE A 233 18.38 -2.04 17.34
CA ILE A 233 18.27 -3.49 17.49
C ILE A 233 19.30 -3.93 18.55
N PRO A 234 18.85 -4.47 19.70
CA PRO A 234 19.73 -4.90 20.76
C PRO A 234 20.47 -6.20 20.37
N ASP A 235 21.76 -6.29 20.70
CA ASP A 235 22.52 -7.52 20.50
C ASP A 235 22.36 -8.51 21.66
N ASN A 236 22.25 -7.99 22.88
CA ASN A 236 22.14 -8.79 24.09
C ASN A 236 21.36 -8.02 25.19
N ILE A 237 21.38 -8.49 26.41
CA ILE A 237 20.70 -7.86 27.55
C ILE A 237 21.43 -6.57 28.00
N ASP A 238 22.72 -6.44 27.65
CA ASP A 238 23.53 -5.28 28.00
C ASP A 238 23.26 -4.11 27.07
N ARG A 239 22.57 -3.09 27.56
CA ARG A 239 22.25 -1.87 26.81
C ARG A 239 23.51 -1.09 26.37
N ASP A 240 24.65 -1.28 27.00
CA ASP A 240 25.91 -0.70 26.54
C ASP A 240 26.35 -1.24 25.19
N ASN A 241 25.76 -2.35 24.75
CA ASN A 241 26.01 -2.96 23.46
C ASN A 241 24.91 -2.70 22.39
N ASP A 242 23.98 -1.80 22.70
CA ASP A 242 22.91 -1.42 21.75
C ASP A 242 23.50 -0.73 20.52
N LYS A 243 22.99 -1.10 19.36
CA LYS A 243 23.43 -0.60 18.06
C LYS A 243 22.27 0.04 17.30
N VAL A 244 22.58 1.17 16.68
CA VAL A 244 21.68 1.84 15.74
C VAL A 244 22.09 1.45 14.34
N TYR A 245 21.15 0.87 13.60
CA TYR A 245 21.32 0.45 12.22
C TYR A 245 20.65 1.44 11.29
N PHE A 246 21.37 1.87 10.24
CA PHE A 246 20.90 2.72 9.17
C PHE A 246 20.83 1.93 7.88
N PHE A 247 19.70 1.98 7.19
CA PHE A 247 19.49 1.40 5.89
C PHE A 247 19.48 2.50 4.84
N PHE A 248 20.31 2.36 3.81
CA PHE A 248 20.47 3.38 2.79
C PHE A 248 20.99 2.80 1.48
N THR A 249 20.88 3.54 0.39
CA THR A 249 21.61 3.26 -0.84
C THR A 249 22.73 4.27 -0.99
N GLU A 250 23.82 3.88 -1.66
CA GLU A 250 24.93 4.79 -1.97
C GLU A 250 25.62 4.43 -3.29
N LYS A 251 26.37 5.36 -3.83
CA LYS A 251 27.31 5.08 -4.94
C LYS A 251 28.45 4.23 -4.40
N ALA A 252 28.52 2.99 -4.89
CA ALA A 252 29.48 2.01 -4.38
C ALA A 252 30.89 2.29 -4.84
N MET A 253 31.84 2.31 -3.91
CA MET A 253 33.26 2.48 -4.20
C MET A 253 33.87 1.21 -4.82
N GLU A 254 33.33 0.05 -4.48
CA GLU A 254 33.76 -1.27 -4.91
C GLU A 254 33.15 -1.68 -6.27
N SER A 255 32.31 -0.85 -6.88
CA SER A 255 31.80 -1.14 -8.22
C SER A 255 32.86 -0.97 -9.28
N GLU A 256 32.91 -1.91 -10.20
CA GLU A 256 33.78 -1.85 -11.37
C GLU A 256 33.19 -0.95 -12.47
N GLY A 257 34.03 -0.22 -13.19
CA GLY A 257 33.63 0.60 -14.32
C GLY A 257 33.68 2.12 -14.11
N LYS A 258 33.42 2.89 -15.19
CA LYS A 258 33.48 4.36 -15.20
C LYS A 258 32.33 5.02 -14.46
N VAL A 259 31.17 4.36 -14.42
CA VAL A 259 29.98 4.81 -13.70
C VAL A 259 29.84 3.94 -12.46
N ARG A 260 29.86 4.55 -11.28
CA ARG A 260 29.68 3.83 -10.01
C ARG A 260 28.26 3.30 -9.90
N ALA A 261 28.12 2.01 -9.63
CA ALA A 261 26.84 1.40 -9.35
C ALA A 261 26.26 1.91 -8.02
N ILE A 262 24.95 1.87 -7.92
CA ILE A 262 24.24 2.12 -6.65
C ILE A 262 24.08 0.77 -5.95
N TYR A 263 24.47 0.71 -4.66
CA TYR A 263 24.27 -0.49 -3.84
C TYR A 263 23.53 -0.16 -2.58
N SER A 264 22.70 -1.10 -2.15
CA SER A 264 22.00 -1.05 -0.88
C SER A 264 22.90 -1.44 0.28
N ARG A 265 22.82 -0.69 1.37
CA ARG A 265 23.67 -0.80 2.55
C ARG A 265 22.89 -0.94 3.83
N ILE A 266 23.52 -1.65 4.75
CA ILE A 266 23.24 -1.55 6.17
C ILE A 266 24.49 -1.03 6.88
N GLY A 267 24.38 0.13 7.55
CA GLY A 267 25.43 0.70 8.38
C GLY A 267 25.07 0.59 9.86
N ARG A 268 26.03 0.43 10.73
CA ARG A 268 25.77 0.42 12.17
C ARG A 268 26.73 1.31 12.95
N ILE A 269 26.24 1.84 14.05
CA ILE A 269 27.00 2.59 15.06
C ILE A 269 26.63 2.08 16.45
N CYS A 270 27.52 2.20 17.39
CA CYS A 270 27.23 1.94 18.81
C CYS A 270 26.47 3.11 19.42
N ALA A 271 25.39 2.85 20.13
CA ALA A 271 24.61 3.91 20.78
C ALA A 271 25.45 4.66 21.85
N ASN A 272 26.40 3.98 22.50
CA ASN A 272 27.28 4.55 23.51
C ASN A 272 28.61 5.12 22.97
N ASP A 273 28.80 5.23 21.64
CA ASP A 273 29.98 5.83 21.04
C ASP A 273 30.14 7.29 21.48
N ALA A 274 31.33 7.67 21.95
CA ALA A 274 31.70 9.01 22.40
C ALA A 274 32.79 9.64 21.50
N GLY A 275 33.12 8.99 20.36
CA GLY A 275 34.27 9.36 19.55
C GLY A 275 35.61 9.00 20.16
N GLY A 276 36.68 9.35 19.48
CA GLY A 276 38.01 9.19 20.01
C GLY A 276 38.50 10.41 20.77
N GLN A 277 39.66 10.28 21.45
CA GLN A 277 40.25 11.35 22.24
C GLN A 277 41.13 12.28 21.40
N ARG A 278 41.95 11.74 20.49
CA ARG A 278 42.89 12.49 19.66
C ARG A 278 42.49 12.45 18.18
N ALA A 279 42.14 11.27 17.69
CA ALA A 279 41.56 11.06 16.38
C ALA A 279 40.04 10.91 16.50
N LEU A 280 39.28 11.23 15.48
CA LEU A 280 37.80 11.11 15.42
C LEU A 280 37.09 11.83 16.60
N VAL A 281 37.59 12.98 17.04
CA VAL A 281 36.95 13.79 18.11
C VAL A 281 35.58 14.27 17.63
N ASN A 282 34.52 13.94 18.38
CA ASN A 282 33.14 14.17 18.02
C ASN A 282 32.73 13.55 16.65
N LYS A 283 33.43 12.49 16.24
CA LYS A 283 33.15 11.70 15.06
C LYS A 283 32.89 10.26 15.46
N TRP A 284 32.04 9.56 14.69
CA TRP A 284 31.81 8.14 14.92
C TRP A 284 33.10 7.33 14.77
N SER A 285 33.43 6.59 15.81
CA SER A 285 34.58 5.68 15.87
C SER A 285 34.18 4.22 15.64
N THR A 286 32.88 3.92 15.65
CA THR A 286 32.34 2.56 15.55
C THR A 286 31.55 2.33 14.26
N PHE A 287 31.46 3.32 13.34
CA PHE A 287 30.73 3.18 12.10
C PHE A 287 31.36 2.16 11.18
N ILE A 288 30.59 1.14 10.82
CA ILE A 288 30.90 0.16 9.78
C ILE A 288 29.64 -0.13 8.97
N LYS A 289 29.82 -0.57 7.71
CA LYS A 289 28.71 -0.85 6.77
C LYS A 289 28.95 -2.14 5.99
N ALA A 290 27.86 -2.76 5.52
CA ALA A 290 27.86 -3.95 4.68
C ALA A 290 26.87 -3.78 3.51
N ARG A 291 27.10 -4.50 2.42
CA ARG A 291 26.15 -4.55 1.28
C ARG A 291 25.00 -5.49 1.62
N LEU A 292 23.77 -5.08 1.29
CA LEU A 292 22.58 -5.93 1.24
C LEU A 292 22.39 -6.44 -0.18
N ILE A 293 22.23 -7.75 -0.36
CA ILE A 293 21.96 -8.40 -1.64
C ILE A 293 20.48 -8.78 -1.70
N CYS A 294 19.82 -8.40 -2.78
CA CYS A 294 18.53 -8.95 -3.16
C CYS A 294 18.60 -9.29 -4.64
N SER A 295 18.72 -10.56 -4.99
CA SER A 295 18.95 -11.01 -6.36
C SER A 295 18.18 -12.29 -6.67
N VAL A 296 18.04 -12.56 -7.97
CA VAL A 296 17.48 -13.80 -8.53
C VAL A 296 18.52 -14.40 -9.45
N PRO A 297 18.87 -15.68 -9.29
CA PRO A 297 19.80 -16.35 -10.18
C PRO A 297 19.22 -16.43 -11.60
N GLY A 298 19.99 -15.96 -12.57
CA GLY A 298 19.64 -16.05 -13.97
C GLY A 298 19.99 -17.41 -14.58
N PRO A 299 19.42 -17.76 -15.76
CA PRO A 299 19.67 -19.03 -16.45
C PRO A 299 21.14 -19.22 -16.85
N ASP A 300 21.87 -18.14 -17.05
CA ASP A 300 23.29 -18.15 -17.44
C ASP A 300 24.26 -18.11 -16.25
N GLY A 301 23.75 -18.28 -15.02
CA GLY A 301 24.53 -18.14 -13.80
C GLY A 301 24.87 -16.70 -13.42
N ILE A 302 24.26 -15.71 -14.10
CA ILE A 302 24.40 -14.29 -13.79
C ILE A 302 23.17 -13.85 -13.02
N ASP A 303 23.39 -13.35 -11.80
CA ASP A 303 22.31 -12.88 -10.95
C ASP A 303 21.69 -11.58 -11.47
N THR A 304 20.36 -11.50 -11.45
CA THR A 304 19.64 -10.24 -11.61
C THR A 304 19.48 -9.58 -10.24
N HIS A 305 20.13 -8.44 -10.06
CA HIS A 305 20.14 -7.69 -8.81
C HIS A 305 19.05 -6.63 -8.78
N PHE A 306 18.40 -6.50 -7.61
CA PHE A 306 17.55 -5.39 -7.23
C PHE A 306 18.35 -4.54 -6.25
N ASP A 307 19.01 -3.50 -6.75
CA ASP A 307 20.07 -2.78 -5.98
C ASP A 307 19.57 -1.51 -5.29
N GLU A 308 18.38 -0.98 -5.61
CA GLU A 308 17.84 0.21 -4.98
C GLU A 308 16.85 -0.15 -3.88
N LEU A 309 17.20 0.17 -2.63
CA LEU A 309 16.35 -0.03 -1.44
C LEU A 309 15.28 1.06 -1.38
N GLU A 310 14.01 0.67 -1.33
CA GLU A 310 12.87 1.59 -1.29
C GLU A 310 12.31 1.75 0.13
N ASP A 311 12.15 0.65 0.88
CA ASP A 311 11.62 0.68 2.25
C ASP A 311 12.08 -0.52 3.08
N VAL A 312 12.04 -0.37 4.42
CA VAL A 312 12.44 -1.41 5.38
C VAL A 312 11.47 -1.48 6.55
N PHE A 313 11.01 -2.67 6.85
CA PHE A 313 10.20 -2.97 8.01
C PHE A 313 10.88 -4.01 8.92
N VAL A 314 10.94 -3.73 10.22
CA VAL A 314 11.51 -4.63 11.22
C VAL A 314 10.41 -5.37 11.95
N LEU A 315 10.20 -6.64 11.58
CA LEU A 315 9.25 -7.52 12.23
C LEU A 315 9.84 -8.07 13.54
N ARG A 316 9.32 -7.60 14.64
CA ARG A 316 9.74 -8.08 15.98
C ARG A 316 9.22 -9.51 16.20
N THR A 317 10.12 -10.39 16.57
CA THR A 317 9.83 -11.76 16.95
C THR A 317 9.74 -11.90 18.49
N LYS A 318 9.42 -13.11 18.97
CA LYS A 318 9.48 -13.40 20.43
C LYS A 318 10.88 -13.17 21.00
N ASP A 319 11.91 -13.35 20.19
CA ASP A 319 13.29 -12.98 20.52
C ASP A 319 13.58 -11.56 20.01
N GLU A 320 13.48 -10.58 20.87
CA GLU A 320 13.73 -9.16 20.55
C GLU A 320 15.11 -8.90 19.92
N LYS A 321 16.07 -9.80 20.13
CA LYS A 321 17.43 -9.68 19.58
C LYS A 321 17.52 -10.13 18.13
N ASN A 322 16.60 -11.00 17.69
CA ASN A 322 16.60 -11.56 16.36
C ASN A 322 15.29 -11.23 15.60
N PRO A 323 15.01 -9.95 15.36
CA PRO A 323 13.93 -9.56 14.46
C PRO A 323 14.24 -10.02 13.04
N GLU A 324 13.19 -10.14 12.23
CA GLU A 324 13.30 -10.32 10.80
C GLU A 324 13.15 -8.98 10.08
N ILE A 325 13.99 -8.74 9.09
CA ILE A 325 14.05 -7.47 8.37
C ILE A 325 13.48 -7.69 6.97
N TYR A 326 12.31 -7.12 6.73
CA TYR A 326 11.66 -7.08 5.43
C TYR A 326 12.10 -5.82 4.69
N ALA A 327 12.50 -5.95 3.44
CA ALA A 327 12.95 -4.82 2.66
C ALA A 327 12.47 -4.92 1.21
N ILE A 328 11.97 -3.79 0.68
CA ILE A 328 11.62 -3.64 -0.72
C ILE A 328 12.81 -3.13 -1.49
N PHE A 329 13.08 -3.78 -2.61
CA PHE A 329 14.11 -3.37 -3.56
C PHE A 329 13.53 -3.17 -4.95
N SER A 330 14.13 -2.26 -5.72
CA SER A 330 13.82 -2.05 -7.11
C SER A 330 15.07 -2.20 -8.00
N THR A 331 14.85 -2.42 -9.29
CA THR A 331 15.91 -2.38 -10.28
C THR A 331 16.23 -0.93 -10.67
N ILE A 332 17.49 -0.63 -10.90
CA ILE A 332 17.95 0.71 -11.35
C ILE A 332 17.70 0.90 -12.86
N SER A 333 17.46 -0.19 -13.59
CA SER A 333 17.32 -0.19 -15.05
C SER A 333 15.99 0.45 -15.49
N ASN A 334 16.06 1.39 -16.41
CA ASN A 334 14.87 1.94 -17.09
C ASN A 334 14.28 0.98 -18.14
N VAL A 335 15.02 -0.05 -18.53
CA VAL A 335 14.59 -1.03 -19.54
C VAL A 335 13.85 -2.20 -18.91
N PHE A 336 14.30 -2.62 -17.75
CA PHE A 336 13.67 -3.69 -16.96
C PHE A 336 13.27 -3.12 -15.60
N GLN A 337 11.97 -2.96 -15.37
CA GLN A 337 11.43 -2.55 -14.09
C GLN A 337 10.98 -3.77 -13.30
N GLY A 338 11.61 -4.00 -12.19
CA GLY A 338 11.31 -5.08 -11.27
C GLY A 338 11.38 -4.62 -9.82
N TYR A 339 10.57 -5.26 -8.99
CA TYR A 339 10.51 -5.06 -7.55
C TYR A 339 10.63 -6.41 -6.87
N ALA A 340 11.33 -6.45 -5.76
CA ALA A 340 11.47 -7.65 -4.95
C ALA A 340 11.35 -7.31 -3.46
N VAL A 341 10.80 -8.24 -2.68
CA VAL A 341 10.85 -8.20 -1.21
C VAL A 341 11.85 -9.27 -0.76
N CYS A 342 12.91 -8.84 -0.10
CA CYS A 342 13.89 -9.71 0.53
C CYS A 342 13.77 -9.66 2.05
N VAL A 343 13.99 -10.79 2.72
CA VAL A 343 13.91 -10.94 4.19
C VAL A 343 15.27 -11.36 4.72
N TYR A 344 15.73 -10.71 5.78
CA TYR A 344 17.04 -10.99 6.38
C TYR A 344 16.90 -11.35 7.86
N HIS A 345 17.69 -12.33 8.30
CA HIS A 345 17.83 -12.61 9.73
C HIS A 345 18.89 -11.69 10.37
N MET A 346 18.60 -11.19 11.54
CA MET A 346 19.55 -10.35 12.26
C MET A 346 20.83 -11.11 12.67
N ALA A 347 20.75 -12.43 12.84
CA ALA A 347 21.90 -13.29 13.09
C ALA A 347 22.93 -13.25 11.95
N ASP A 348 22.46 -13.35 10.69
CA ASP A 348 23.32 -13.35 9.49
C ASP A 348 23.96 -11.97 9.30
N ILE A 349 23.21 -10.89 9.59
CA ILE A 349 23.74 -9.53 9.59
C ILE A 349 24.88 -9.38 10.59
N ARG A 350 24.72 -9.90 11.81
CA ARG A 350 25.79 -9.87 12.84
C ARG A 350 27.01 -10.67 12.43
N GLU A 351 26.81 -11.82 11.80
CA GLU A 351 27.90 -12.66 11.29
C GLU A 351 28.73 -11.89 10.26
N VAL A 352 28.11 -11.22 9.31
CA VAL A 352 28.81 -10.37 8.33
C VAL A 352 29.60 -9.27 9.02
N PHE A 353 29.04 -8.57 10.01
CA PHE A 353 29.74 -7.54 10.74
C PHE A 353 30.88 -8.05 11.64
N ASN A 354 30.89 -9.33 11.94
CA ASN A 354 31.99 -9.99 12.65
C ASN A 354 33.02 -10.64 11.71
N GLY A 355 32.74 -10.64 10.39
CA GLY A 355 33.59 -11.17 9.33
C GLY A 355 34.74 -10.23 8.92
N PRO A 356 35.46 -10.52 7.85
CA PRO A 356 36.58 -9.72 7.38
C PRO A 356 36.15 -8.34 6.87
N TYR A 357 37.06 -7.36 6.97
CA TYR A 357 36.87 -6.04 6.36
C TYR A 357 37.27 -6.06 4.90
N ALA A 358 36.63 -5.25 4.07
CA ALA A 358 37.02 -5.03 2.70
C ALA A 358 38.27 -4.14 2.64
N HIS A 359 39.22 -4.53 1.82
CA HIS A 359 40.49 -3.83 1.64
C HIS A 359 40.85 -3.70 0.15
N ARG A 360 41.53 -2.62 -0.19
CA ARG A 360 42.06 -2.36 -1.52
C ARG A 360 43.40 -1.65 -1.39
N GLU A 361 44.46 -2.25 -1.89
CA GLU A 361 45.84 -1.71 -1.79
C GLU A 361 46.03 -0.41 -2.60
N GLY A 362 45.32 -0.26 -3.72
CA GLY A 362 45.41 0.92 -4.57
C GLY A 362 44.27 0.98 -5.60
N PRO A 363 44.19 2.09 -6.37
CA PRO A 363 43.10 2.29 -7.34
C PRO A 363 42.97 1.18 -8.39
N ASP A 364 44.08 0.55 -8.73
CA ASP A 364 44.19 -0.46 -9.80
C ASP A 364 44.05 -1.91 -9.28
N TYR A 365 43.93 -2.09 -7.94
CA TYR A 365 43.80 -3.41 -7.33
C TYR A 365 42.32 -3.76 -7.11
N GLN A 366 42.02 -5.06 -7.09
CA GLN A 366 40.68 -5.56 -6.74
C GLN A 366 40.44 -5.44 -5.23
N TRP A 367 39.15 -5.39 -4.86
CA TRP A 367 38.77 -5.46 -3.48
C TRP A 367 38.90 -6.89 -2.96
N THR A 368 39.58 -7.04 -1.82
CA THR A 368 39.86 -8.33 -1.17
C THR A 368 39.48 -8.26 0.33
N ALA A 369 39.44 -9.42 0.98
CA ALA A 369 39.40 -9.48 2.42
C ALA A 369 40.72 -8.96 3.01
N PHE A 370 40.62 -8.14 4.07
CA PHE A 370 41.83 -7.69 4.79
C PHE A 370 42.48 -8.87 5.53
N GLU A 371 43.68 -9.24 5.15
CA GLU A 371 44.47 -10.38 5.70
C GLU A 371 45.42 -9.94 6.81
N GLY A 372 45.59 -8.63 7.03
CA GLY A 372 46.50 -8.10 8.07
C GLY A 372 45.97 -8.27 9.50
N LYS A 373 46.75 -7.90 10.45
CA LYS A 373 46.36 -7.93 11.87
C LYS A 373 45.32 -6.85 12.18
N VAL A 374 44.11 -7.26 12.52
CA VAL A 374 43.06 -6.36 12.98
C VAL A 374 43.40 -5.88 14.40
N PRO A 375 43.40 -4.55 14.68
CA PRO A 375 43.70 -4.02 16.00
C PRO A 375 42.61 -4.38 17.02
N TYR A 376 42.97 -4.30 18.30
CA TYR A 376 42.08 -4.60 19.43
C TYR A 376 41.88 -3.34 20.30
N PRO A 377 40.61 -3.04 20.74
CA PRO A 377 39.37 -3.75 20.48
C PRO A 377 39.01 -3.72 19.00
N ARG A 378 38.26 -4.75 18.53
CA ARG A 378 37.87 -4.86 17.12
C ARG A 378 37.15 -3.59 16.65
N PRO A 379 37.60 -2.94 15.57
CA PRO A 379 36.92 -1.75 15.03
C PRO A 379 35.41 -2.01 14.77
N GLY A 380 34.57 -1.04 15.16
CA GLY A 380 33.11 -1.21 15.07
C GLY A 380 32.49 -1.99 16.25
N SER A 381 33.27 -2.47 17.21
CA SER A 381 32.74 -3.02 18.48
C SER A 381 32.35 -1.92 19.45
N CYS A 382 31.35 -2.18 20.29
CA CYS A 382 30.90 -1.25 21.31
C CYS A 382 31.70 -1.44 22.61
N PRO A 383 32.04 -0.37 23.35
CA PRO A 383 32.60 -0.50 24.67
C PRO A 383 31.54 -1.08 25.62
N SER A 384 31.81 -2.25 26.17
CA SER A 384 30.90 -2.98 27.05
C SER A 384 31.67 -3.58 28.21
N LYS A 385 31.08 -3.58 29.41
CA LYS A 385 31.65 -4.16 30.63
C LYS A 385 31.81 -5.68 30.52
N ILE A 386 31.02 -6.34 29.70
CA ILE A 386 30.98 -7.79 29.53
C ILE A 386 32.09 -8.27 28.59
N THR A 387 32.40 -7.49 27.56
CA THR A 387 33.34 -7.87 26.49
C THR A 387 34.78 -7.47 26.77
N THR A 388 35.03 -6.70 27.82
CA THR A 388 36.38 -6.21 28.18
C THR A 388 37.12 -7.20 29.06
N GLN A 389 38.35 -7.55 28.63
CA GLN A 389 39.26 -8.32 29.51
C GLN A 389 39.53 -7.54 30.81
N PRO A 390 39.59 -8.22 31.96
CA PRO A 390 39.75 -7.55 33.29
C PRO A 390 40.96 -6.62 33.39
N SER A 391 41.97 -6.80 32.55
CA SER A 391 43.22 -6.02 32.55
C SER A 391 43.18 -4.74 31.69
N ARG A 392 42.17 -4.52 30.84
CA ARG A 392 42.01 -3.32 30.01
C ARG A 392 40.57 -2.84 30.09
N ARG A 393 40.29 -1.91 30.99
CA ARG A 393 38.99 -1.26 31.15
C ARG A 393 38.80 -0.20 30.07
N ASN A 394 38.42 -0.59 28.84
CA ASN A 394 37.92 0.34 27.83
C ASN A 394 36.44 0.61 28.11
N THR A 395 36.15 1.53 29.02
CA THR A 395 34.76 1.88 29.40
C THR A 395 34.13 2.86 28.42
N SER A 396 34.92 3.47 27.54
CA SER A 396 34.49 4.45 26.53
C SER A 396 35.30 4.26 25.24
N THR A 397 34.72 4.65 24.09
CA THR A 397 35.45 4.71 22.82
C THR A 397 36.62 5.73 22.85
N LYS A 398 36.60 6.70 23.79
CA LYS A 398 37.71 7.62 24.00
C LYS A 398 38.99 6.93 24.50
N ASP A 399 38.82 5.76 25.11
CA ASP A 399 39.95 4.94 25.58
C ASP A 399 40.53 4.03 24.51
N TYR A 400 39.93 4.04 23.28
CA TYR A 400 40.40 3.20 22.19
C TYR A 400 41.76 3.68 21.69
N PRO A 401 42.69 2.76 21.40
CA PRO A 401 43.99 3.07 20.80
C PRO A 401 43.83 3.78 19.44
N ASP A 402 44.79 4.64 19.12
CA ASP A 402 44.76 5.41 17.86
C ASP A 402 44.77 4.50 16.60
N ASP A 403 45.43 3.34 16.66
CA ASP A 403 45.45 2.34 15.58
C ASP A 403 44.05 1.78 15.32
N VAL A 404 43.22 1.55 16.34
CA VAL A 404 41.82 1.13 16.18
C VAL A 404 41.01 2.21 15.49
N LEU A 405 41.18 3.48 15.90
CA LEU A 405 40.44 4.61 15.30
C LEU A 405 40.86 4.86 13.84
N HIS A 406 42.16 4.77 13.55
CA HIS A 406 42.65 4.88 12.16
C HIS A 406 42.18 3.73 11.30
N PHE A 407 42.17 2.51 11.82
CA PHE A 407 41.63 1.35 11.09
C PHE A 407 40.15 1.50 10.78
N ALA A 408 39.33 1.88 11.78
CA ALA A 408 37.88 2.10 11.58
C ALA A 408 37.58 3.16 10.50
N ARG A 409 38.40 4.24 10.45
CA ARG A 409 38.30 5.28 9.42
C ARG A 409 38.64 4.77 8.01
N SER A 410 39.65 3.90 7.88
CA SER A 410 40.15 3.42 6.60
C SER A 410 39.43 2.20 6.06
N HIS A 411 38.79 1.38 6.93
CA HIS A 411 38.11 0.14 6.60
C HIS A 411 36.67 0.11 7.12
N PRO A 412 35.79 1.03 6.67
CA PRO A 412 34.39 1.07 7.13
C PRO A 412 33.51 0.00 6.47
N LEU A 413 33.97 -0.63 5.38
CA LEU A 413 33.19 -1.60 4.60
C LEU A 413 33.56 -3.04 5.00
N MET A 414 32.54 -3.88 5.21
CA MET A 414 32.73 -5.33 5.37
C MET A 414 32.91 -5.99 4.01
N PHE A 415 33.74 -7.05 3.96
CA PHE A 415 34.03 -7.77 2.71
C PHE A 415 32.85 -8.64 2.26
N HIS A 416 32.22 -9.34 3.20
CA HIS A 416 31.06 -10.16 2.89
C HIS A 416 29.80 -9.31 2.82
N SER A 417 28.91 -9.69 1.88
CA SER A 417 27.57 -9.12 1.76
C SER A 417 26.57 -9.89 2.60
N VAL A 418 25.47 -9.23 2.97
CA VAL A 418 24.33 -9.86 3.64
C VAL A 418 23.37 -10.39 2.60
N TYR A 419 23.09 -11.68 2.65
CA TYR A 419 22.15 -12.34 1.75
C TYR A 419 20.79 -12.53 2.41
N PRO A 420 19.71 -12.55 1.64
CA PRO A 420 18.38 -12.81 2.19
C PRO A 420 18.24 -14.28 2.59
N ILE A 421 17.25 -14.55 3.42
CA ILE A 421 16.86 -15.91 3.83
C ILE A 421 16.66 -16.76 2.57
N ASN A 422 17.31 -17.91 2.49
CA ASN A 422 17.36 -18.83 1.34
C ASN A 422 17.96 -18.22 0.04
N GLN A 423 18.68 -17.13 0.15
CA GLN A 423 19.35 -16.48 -0.98
C GLN A 423 18.40 -16.11 -2.13
N HIS A 424 17.10 -15.90 -1.80
CA HIS A 424 16.06 -15.61 -2.78
C HIS A 424 15.01 -14.65 -2.22
N PRO A 425 14.46 -13.72 -3.03
CA PRO A 425 13.32 -12.90 -2.62
C PRO A 425 12.08 -13.74 -2.27
N VAL A 426 11.29 -13.27 -1.31
CA VAL A 426 10.01 -13.90 -0.95
C VAL A 426 8.88 -13.46 -1.88
N LEU A 427 9.02 -12.32 -2.54
CA LEU A 427 8.08 -11.78 -3.52
C LEU A 427 8.83 -11.07 -4.63
N ILE A 428 8.39 -11.26 -5.88
CA ILE A 428 8.98 -10.63 -7.07
C ILE A 428 7.87 -10.12 -7.96
N LYS A 429 7.97 -8.86 -8.38
CA LYS A 429 7.06 -8.23 -9.35
C LYS A 429 7.84 -7.66 -10.51
N THR A 430 7.55 -8.13 -11.71
CA THR A 430 8.13 -7.65 -12.95
C THR A 430 7.03 -7.20 -13.91
N ASN A 431 7.32 -6.22 -14.75
CA ASN A 431 6.39 -5.70 -15.75
C ASN A 431 5.04 -5.20 -15.17
N VAL A 432 5.05 -4.72 -13.93
CA VAL A 432 3.89 -4.09 -13.30
C VAL A 432 3.86 -2.59 -13.59
N GLN A 433 2.66 -2.01 -13.66
CA GLN A 433 2.46 -0.58 -13.95
C GLN A 433 2.47 0.30 -12.69
N TYR A 434 3.04 -0.18 -11.61
CA TYR A 434 3.17 0.54 -10.34
C TYR A 434 4.53 0.31 -9.71
N LYS A 435 4.96 1.23 -8.85
CA LYS A 435 6.14 1.08 -8.00
C LYS A 435 5.72 0.69 -6.59
N MET A 436 6.44 -0.26 -6.00
CA MET A 436 6.30 -0.55 -4.57
C MET A 436 7.06 0.51 -3.78
N THR A 437 6.41 1.15 -2.82
CA THR A 437 6.97 2.30 -2.10
C THR A 437 7.10 2.09 -0.61
N GLN A 438 6.23 1.28 0.01
CA GLN A 438 6.20 1.07 1.46
C GLN A 438 5.83 -0.37 1.78
N ILE A 439 6.31 -0.89 2.93
CA ILE A 439 5.95 -2.22 3.43
C ILE A 439 5.74 -2.20 4.92
N VAL A 440 4.67 -2.86 5.36
CA VAL A 440 4.49 -3.27 6.77
C VAL A 440 4.04 -4.72 6.81
N VAL A 441 4.40 -5.43 7.86
CA VAL A 441 4.17 -6.88 7.99
C VAL A 441 3.54 -7.20 9.33
N ASP A 442 2.54 -8.08 9.31
CA ASP A 442 1.94 -8.66 10.52
C ASP A 442 2.08 -10.17 10.54
N ARG A 443 2.58 -10.72 11.65
CA ARG A 443 2.69 -12.17 11.86
C ARG A 443 1.42 -12.71 12.47
N VAL A 444 0.63 -13.41 11.67
CA VAL A 444 -0.72 -13.88 12.01
C VAL A 444 -0.69 -15.38 12.29
N GLU A 445 -1.30 -15.79 13.42
CA GLU A 445 -1.55 -17.19 13.72
C GLU A 445 -2.81 -17.68 13.00
N ALA A 446 -2.70 -18.81 12.32
CA ALA A 446 -3.78 -19.51 11.63
C ALA A 446 -3.90 -20.96 12.14
N GLU A 447 -4.90 -21.72 11.65
CA GLU A 447 -5.13 -23.10 12.09
C GLU A 447 -3.97 -24.04 11.75
N ASP A 448 -3.34 -23.81 10.60
CA ASP A 448 -2.28 -24.65 10.02
C ASP A 448 -0.87 -24.07 10.19
N GLY A 449 -0.70 -22.92 10.84
CA GLY A 449 0.62 -22.34 11.10
C GLY A 449 0.63 -20.84 11.32
N GLN A 450 1.82 -20.25 11.24
CA GLN A 450 2.04 -18.79 11.28
C GLN A 450 2.37 -18.26 9.90
N TYR A 451 1.80 -17.13 9.56
CA TYR A 451 1.96 -16.49 8.28
C TYR A 451 2.31 -15.01 8.42
N ASP A 452 3.27 -14.55 7.65
CA ASP A 452 3.63 -13.14 7.57
C ASP A 452 2.81 -12.48 6.45
N VAL A 453 1.83 -11.69 6.87
CA VAL A 453 0.97 -10.93 5.95
C VAL A 453 1.64 -9.60 5.65
N MET A 454 2.06 -9.42 4.41
CA MET A 454 2.69 -8.20 3.92
C MET A 454 1.63 -7.27 3.34
N PHE A 455 1.64 -6.01 3.78
CA PHE A 455 0.90 -4.91 3.18
C PHE A 455 1.88 -4.02 2.45
N ILE A 456 1.74 -3.91 1.14
CA ILE A 456 2.70 -3.21 0.28
C ILE A 456 1.99 -2.04 -0.39
N GLY A 457 2.44 -0.83 -0.09
CA GLY A 457 1.97 0.41 -0.69
C GLY A 457 2.62 0.67 -2.04
N THR A 458 1.87 1.32 -2.94
CA THR A 458 2.34 1.64 -4.29
C THR A 458 2.29 3.13 -4.60
N ASP A 459 2.98 3.55 -5.66
CA ASP A 459 2.95 4.92 -6.17
C ASP A 459 1.62 5.30 -6.83
N THR A 460 0.77 4.32 -7.12
CA THR A 460 -0.58 4.52 -7.66
C THR A 460 -1.65 4.67 -6.56
N GLY A 461 -1.28 4.58 -5.29
CA GLY A 461 -2.22 4.66 -4.17
C GLY A 461 -2.96 3.36 -3.85
N MET A 462 -2.47 2.24 -4.38
CA MET A 462 -2.96 0.90 -4.10
C MET A 462 -2.18 0.29 -2.94
N VAL A 463 -2.83 -0.54 -2.15
CA VAL A 463 -2.18 -1.43 -1.17
C VAL A 463 -2.44 -2.87 -1.56
N LEU A 464 -1.38 -3.65 -1.68
CA LEU A 464 -1.42 -5.09 -1.88
C LEU A 464 -1.34 -5.79 -0.53
N LYS A 465 -2.30 -6.65 -0.21
CA LYS A 465 -2.25 -7.58 0.91
C LYS A 465 -1.84 -8.94 0.38
N THR A 466 -0.67 -9.44 0.78
CA THR A 466 -0.07 -10.64 0.19
C THR A 466 0.61 -11.51 1.23
N ILE A 467 0.68 -12.80 0.96
CA ILE A 467 1.46 -13.79 1.70
C ILE A 467 2.38 -14.54 0.76
N ALA A 468 3.49 -15.04 1.30
CA ALA A 468 4.42 -15.90 0.59
C ALA A 468 4.44 -17.30 1.24
N LEU A 469 4.12 -18.33 0.46
CA LEU A 469 4.05 -19.71 0.93
C LEU A 469 5.22 -20.51 0.38
N ARG A 470 5.93 -21.21 1.26
CA ARG A 470 7.04 -22.08 0.89
C ARG A 470 6.57 -23.53 0.80
N LYS A 471 6.58 -24.11 -0.39
CA LYS A 471 6.25 -25.54 -0.60
C LYS A 471 7.51 -26.40 -0.48
N GLY A 472 7.65 -27.08 0.66
CA GLY A 472 8.74 -28.04 0.91
C GLY A 472 10.13 -27.44 0.73
N ASN A 473 11.00 -28.12 -0.07
CA ASN A 473 12.35 -27.67 -0.39
C ASN A 473 12.43 -26.74 -1.62
N ALA A 474 11.31 -26.17 -2.06
CA ALA A 474 11.30 -25.26 -3.20
C ALA A 474 12.08 -23.98 -2.87
N VAL A 475 12.96 -23.57 -3.80
CA VAL A 475 13.74 -22.33 -3.69
C VAL A 475 12.82 -21.11 -3.77
N GLN A 476 11.76 -21.18 -4.58
CA GLN A 476 10.79 -20.11 -4.75
C GLN A 476 9.56 -20.30 -3.86
N SER A 477 9.12 -19.20 -3.27
CA SER A 477 7.83 -19.13 -2.57
C SER A 477 6.68 -18.98 -3.56
N GLU A 478 5.52 -19.58 -3.27
CA GLU A 478 4.27 -19.25 -3.96
C GLU A 478 3.74 -17.94 -3.40
N GLU A 479 3.62 -16.93 -4.25
CA GLU A 479 2.98 -15.67 -3.88
C GLU A 479 1.46 -15.81 -3.97
N VAL A 480 0.76 -15.34 -2.95
CA VAL A 480 -0.70 -15.25 -2.94
C VAL A 480 -1.11 -13.82 -2.64
N ILE A 481 -1.66 -13.13 -3.64
CA ILE A 481 -2.25 -11.80 -3.43
C ILE A 481 -3.68 -12.00 -2.95
N LEU A 482 -3.93 -11.68 -1.70
CA LEU A 482 -5.24 -11.80 -1.06
C LEU A 482 -6.16 -10.68 -1.51
N GLU A 483 -5.69 -9.44 -1.41
CA GLU A 483 -6.47 -8.25 -1.70
C GLU A 483 -5.63 -7.17 -2.37
N GLU A 484 -6.26 -6.42 -3.25
CA GLU A 484 -5.78 -5.17 -3.82
C GLU A 484 -6.75 -4.05 -3.41
N LEU A 485 -6.27 -3.10 -2.61
CA LEU A 485 -7.09 -2.05 -2.00
C LEU A 485 -6.77 -0.71 -2.65
N GLN A 486 -7.75 -0.11 -3.34
CA GLN A 486 -7.64 1.27 -3.80
C GLN A 486 -8.01 2.22 -2.66
N VAL A 487 -7.02 2.71 -1.93
CA VAL A 487 -7.24 3.48 -0.70
C VAL A 487 -7.71 4.91 -0.98
N PHE A 488 -7.17 5.54 -2.02
CA PHE A 488 -7.50 6.92 -2.39
C PHE A 488 -8.26 6.96 -3.71
N LYS A 489 -9.18 7.93 -3.84
CA LYS A 489 -9.99 8.13 -5.05
C LYS A 489 -9.14 8.45 -6.28
N VAL A 490 -8.07 9.22 -6.08
CA VAL A 490 -7.14 9.65 -7.12
C VAL A 490 -5.82 8.93 -6.91
N SER A 491 -5.20 8.48 -7.98
CA SER A 491 -3.87 7.88 -7.93
C SER A 491 -2.85 8.87 -7.36
N ASN A 492 -2.31 8.54 -6.19
CA ASN A 492 -1.27 9.31 -5.50
C ASN A 492 -0.33 8.34 -4.77
N PRO A 493 0.98 8.57 -4.81
CA PRO A 493 1.94 7.73 -4.14
C PRO A 493 1.67 7.57 -2.64
N ILE A 494 1.72 6.33 -2.16
CA ILE A 494 1.77 6.04 -0.74
C ILE A 494 3.19 6.34 -0.27
N THR A 495 3.32 7.22 0.71
CA THR A 495 4.62 7.74 1.19
C THR A 495 4.97 7.32 2.60
N ALA A 496 4.01 6.79 3.36
CA ALA A 496 4.25 6.19 4.66
C ALA A 496 3.12 5.22 5.01
N MET A 497 3.47 4.16 5.73
CA MET A 497 2.52 3.19 6.28
C MET A 497 2.92 2.83 7.71
N GLU A 498 1.92 2.75 8.60
CA GLU A 498 2.06 2.30 9.98
C GLU A 498 1.00 1.25 10.30
N ILE A 499 1.35 0.24 11.08
CA ILE A 499 0.45 -0.84 11.44
C ILE A 499 0.23 -0.91 12.94
N SER A 500 -1.04 -1.00 13.36
CA SER A 500 -1.43 -1.34 14.71
C SER A 500 -2.01 -2.73 14.77
N VAL A 501 -1.21 -3.70 15.15
CA VAL A 501 -1.64 -5.09 15.34
C VAL A 501 -2.66 -5.18 16.48
N LYS A 502 -2.49 -4.38 17.54
CA LYS A 502 -3.41 -4.32 18.67
C LYS A 502 -4.82 -3.87 18.26
N ARG A 503 -4.91 -2.85 17.40
CA ARG A 503 -6.18 -2.29 16.90
C ARG A 503 -6.66 -2.94 15.63
N GLN A 504 -5.86 -3.79 15.00
CA GLN A 504 -6.11 -4.40 13.69
C GLN A 504 -6.39 -3.34 12.61
N GLN A 505 -5.54 -2.29 12.62
CA GLN A 505 -5.67 -1.14 11.74
C GLN A 505 -4.35 -0.87 11.01
N LEU A 506 -4.49 -0.44 9.78
CA LEU A 506 -3.42 0.06 8.93
C LEU A 506 -3.63 1.56 8.71
N TYR A 507 -2.59 2.35 8.91
CA TYR A 507 -2.57 3.79 8.65
C TYR A 507 -1.72 4.04 7.41
N ILE A 508 -2.32 4.64 6.39
CA ILE A 508 -1.73 4.78 5.05
C ILE A 508 -1.74 6.26 4.70
N ALA A 509 -0.56 6.79 4.42
CA ALA A 509 -0.42 8.19 4.10
C ALA A 509 -0.01 8.43 2.64
N SER A 510 -0.61 9.43 2.05
CA SER A 510 -0.21 10.03 0.79
C SER A 510 -0.26 11.56 0.92
N ARG A 511 0.23 12.29 -0.09
CA ARG A 511 0.17 13.77 -0.06
C ARG A 511 -1.24 14.30 0.13
N VAL A 512 -2.27 13.61 -0.35
CA VAL A 512 -3.66 14.07 -0.27
C VAL A 512 -4.30 13.87 1.09
N GLY A 513 -3.88 12.86 1.85
CA GLY A 513 -4.50 12.54 3.13
C GLY A 513 -3.90 11.32 3.82
N VAL A 514 -4.45 10.99 4.98
CA VAL A 514 -4.15 9.78 5.75
C VAL A 514 -5.41 8.95 5.89
N ALA A 515 -5.33 7.68 5.49
CA ALA A 515 -6.40 6.70 5.60
C ALA A 515 -6.14 5.73 6.73
N GLN A 516 -7.15 5.44 7.51
CA GLN A 516 -7.20 4.34 8.45
C GLN A 516 -8.00 3.21 7.84
N VAL A 517 -7.42 2.02 7.70
CA VAL A 517 -8.02 0.87 7.02
C VAL A 517 -7.95 -0.35 7.93
N LYS A 518 -9.05 -1.12 8.05
CA LYS A 518 -9.04 -2.39 8.79
C LYS A 518 -8.16 -3.41 8.07
N LEU A 519 -7.30 -4.14 8.80
CA LEU A 519 -6.41 -5.16 8.25
C LEU A 519 -7.16 -6.30 7.55
N HIS A 520 -8.38 -6.58 8.00
CA HIS A 520 -9.25 -7.61 7.45
C HIS A 520 -10.73 -7.22 7.59
N GLN A 521 -11.55 -7.77 6.71
CA GLN A 521 -13.01 -7.73 6.77
C GLN A 521 -13.53 -9.03 6.14
N CYS A 522 -13.60 -10.09 6.94
CA CYS A 522 -13.80 -11.46 6.47
C CYS A 522 -15.13 -11.67 5.75
N GLU A 523 -16.16 -10.93 6.12
CA GLU A 523 -17.48 -11.00 5.49
C GLU A 523 -17.46 -10.64 3.99
N THR A 524 -16.45 -9.88 3.55
CA THR A 524 -16.32 -9.49 2.13
C THR A 524 -15.96 -10.67 1.23
N TYR A 525 -15.37 -11.75 1.78
CA TYR A 525 -15.02 -12.92 0.98
C TYR A 525 -16.23 -13.73 0.54
N GLY A 526 -17.34 -13.70 1.28
CA GLY A 526 -18.59 -14.34 0.91
C GLY A 526 -19.34 -14.95 2.08
N SER A 527 -20.50 -15.55 1.75
CA SER A 527 -21.41 -16.15 2.73
C SER A 527 -21.31 -17.68 2.80
N ALA A 528 -20.47 -18.30 1.97
CA ALA A 528 -20.27 -19.73 1.91
C ALA A 528 -18.95 -20.16 2.56
N CYS A 529 -18.92 -21.35 3.18
CA CYS A 529 -17.70 -21.94 3.72
C CYS A 529 -16.60 -22.04 2.67
N ALA A 530 -16.95 -22.47 1.45
CA ALA A 530 -16.01 -22.59 0.35
C ALA A 530 -15.36 -21.23 -0.02
N GLU A 531 -16.14 -20.15 -0.11
CA GLU A 531 -15.64 -18.81 -0.40
C GLU A 531 -14.63 -18.34 0.67
N CYS A 532 -14.94 -18.63 1.97
CA CYS A 532 -14.08 -18.28 3.08
C CYS A 532 -12.75 -19.06 3.05
N CYS A 533 -12.78 -20.37 2.77
CA CYS A 533 -11.57 -21.19 2.67
C CYS A 533 -10.70 -20.82 1.47
N LEU A 534 -11.35 -20.54 0.32
CA LEU A 534 -10.67 -20.08 -0.90
C LEU A 534 -9.98 -18.74 -0.72
N ALA A 535 -10.39 -17.91 0.25
CA ALA A 535 -9.76 -16.61 0.52
C ALA A 535 -8.30 -16.77 0.93
N ARG A 536 -7.91 -17.85 1.58
CA ARG A 536 -6.55 -18.11 2.08
C ARG A 536 -6.02 -16.96 2.95
N ASP A 537 -6.92 -16.19 3.57
CA ASP A 537 -6.55 -15.07 4.43
C ASP A 537 -6.29 -15.55 5.85
N PRO A 538 -5.06 -15.41 6.39
CA PRO A 538 -4.73 -15.88 7.74
C PRO A 538 -5.58 -15.26 8.85
N TYR A 539 -6.10 -14.07 8.63
CA TYR A 539 -7.00 -13.41 9.60
C TYR A 539 -8.39 -14.04 9.66
N CYS A 540 -8.82 -14.82 8.64
CA CYS A 540 -10.21 -15.21 8.44
C CYS A 540 -10.40 -16.71 8.47
N ALA A 541 -11.50 -17.15 9.10
CA ALA A 541 -11.92 -18.54 9.13
C ALA A 541 -13.44 -18.66 9.10
N TRP A 542 -13.95 -19.74 8.57
CA TRP A 542 -15.36 -20.12 8.68
C TRP A 542 -15.66 -20.64 10.09
N ASP A 543 -16.69 -20.12 10.76
CA ASP A 543 -17.06 -20.49 12.13
C ASP A 543 -18.18 -21.54 12.22
N GLY A 544 -18.71 -21.96 11.09
CA GLY A 544 -19.87 -22.86 10.96
C GLY A 544 -21.10 -22.16 10.38
N SER A 545 -21.12 -20.83 10.36
CA SER A 545 -22.24 -20.01 9.86
C SER A 545 -21.80 -18.89 8.93
N THR A 546 -20.67 -18.25 9.25
CA THR A 546 -20.17 -17.08 8.49
C THR A 546 -18.65 -17.07 8.44
N CYS A 547 -18.10 -16.33 7.48
CA CYS A 547 -16.66 -16.05 7.43
C CYS A 547 -16.31 -14.95 8.42
N THR A 548 -15.58 -15.28 9.48
CA THR A 548 -15.27 -14.37 10.59
C THR A 548 -13.78 -14.31 10.87
N ARG A 549 -13.37 -13.40 11.76
CA ARG A 549 -11.99 -13.36 12.23
C ARG A 549 -11.61 -14.68 12.89
N TYR A 550 -10.45 -15.22 12.50
CA TYR A 550 -9.88 -16.41 13.13
C TYR A 550 -9.63 -16.17 14.63
N GLN A 551 -10.13 -17.08 15.46
CA GLN A 551 -9.93 -17.09 16.90
C GLN A 551 -9.43 -18.48 17.34
N PRO A 552 -8.22 -18.59 17.89
CA PRO A 552 -7.67 -19.88 18.36
C PRO A 552 -8.54 -20.58 19.41
N THR A 553 -9.25 -19.78 20.21
CA THR A 553 -10.15 -20.26 21.30
C THR A 553 -11.52 -20.72 20.84
N ALA A 554 -11.91 -20.45 19.57
CA ALA A 554 -13.20 -20.88 19.05
C ALA A 554 -13.30 -22.41 18.92
N LYS A 555 -14.54 -22.96 18.94
CA LYS A 555 -14.77 -24.41 18.86
C LYS A 555 -14.23 -24.99 17.56
N ARG A 556 -13.15 -25.78 17.64
CA ARG A 556 -12.44 -26.38 16.50
C ARG A 556 -13.36 -27.20 15.59
N ARG A 557 -14.42 -27.79 16.11
CA ARG A 557 -15.34 -28.68 15.36
C ARG A 557 -15.99 -27.99 14.15
N PHE A 558 -16.28 -26.71 14.25
CA PHE A 558 -17.00 -25.95 13.21
C PHE A 558 -16.07 -25.05 12.39
N ARG A 559 -14.86 -24.79 12.90
CA ARG A 559 -13.90 -23.89 12.26
C ARG A 559 -13.27 -24.54 11.05
N ARG A 560 -13.24 -23.80 9.91
CA ARG A 560 -12.60 -24.21 8.66
C ARG A 560 -11.69 -23.11 8.16
N GLN A 561 -10.46 -23.48 7.87
CA GLN A 561 -9.45 -22.60 7.30
C GLN A 561 -8.40 -23.48 6.60
N ASP A 562 -7.93 -23.06 5.43
CA ASP A 562 -6.84 -23.73 4.69
C ASP A 562 -6.04 -22.66 3.93
N ILE A 563 -5.02 -22.12 4.60
CA ILE A 563 -4.17 -21.10 4.00
C ILE A 563 -3.24 -21.70 2.95
N TRP A 564 -2.77 -22.92 3.24
CA TRP A 564 -1.77 -23.58 2.43
C TRP A 564 -2.27 -23.97 1.04
N ASN A 565 -3.42 -24.63 0.94
CA ASN A 565 -3.95 -25.14 -0.33
C ASN A 565 -5.17 -24.36 -0.81
N GLY A 566 -5.95 -23.76 0.09
CA GLY A 566 -7.23 -23.13 -0.23
C GLY A 566 -8.22 -24.13 -0.83
N ASN A 567 -8.26 -25.38 -0.34
CA ASN A 567 -9.09 -26.44 -0.91
C ASN A 567 -10.46 -26.51 -0.20
N PRO A 568 -11.54 -26.02 -0.82
CA PRO A 568 -12.86 -26.00 -0.21
C PRO A 568 -13.48 -27.41 -0.09
N ILE A 569 -13.13 -28.35 -0.98
CA ILE A 569 -13.72 -29.69 -1.02
C ILE A 569 -13.40 -30.45 0.27
N HIS A 570 -12.17 -30.35 0.76
CA HIS A 570 -11.76 -31.00 2.00
C HIS A 570 -12.26 -30.30 3.25
N GLN A 571 -12.41 -28.99 3.20
CA GLN A 571 -12.76 -28.19 4.37
C GLN A 571 -14.27 -28.07 4.59
N CYS A 572 -15.08 -28.12 3.54
CA CYS A 572 -16.51 -27.84 3.56
C CYS A 572 -17.36 -29.03 3.03
N PRO A 573 -17.26 -30.24 3.65
CA PRO A 573 -17.91 -31.44 3.10
C PRO A 573 -19.45 -31.39 3.17
N ASP A 574 -20.02 -30.58 4.08
CA ASP A 574 -21.45 -30.53 4.33
C ASP A 574 -22.21 -29.54 3.40
N GLN A 575 -21.48 -28.74 2.64
CA GLN A 575 -22.05 -27.91 1.57
C GLN A 575 -22.08 -28.76 0.30
N ASN A 576 -23.28 -29.17 -0.12
CA ASN A 576 -23.47 -29.80 -1.42
C ASN A 576 -22.82 -28.92 -2.50
N LEU A 577 -21.60 -29.30 -2.92
CA LEU A 577 -20.85 -28.64 -3.99
C LEU A 577 -21.50 -28.85 -5.35
N SER A 578 -22.69 -29.48 -5.35
CA SER A 578 -23.45 -29.88 -6.55
C SER A 578 -24.44 -28.79 -6.99
N VAL A 579 -24.39 -28.57 -8.22
CA VAL A 579 -25.24 -28.07 -9.31
C VAL A 579 -26.67 -27.56 -8.97
N GLU A 580 -27.24 -27.78 -7.81
CA GLU A 580 -28.64 -27.45 -7.49
C GLU A 580 -28.87 -26.02 -6.95
N GLU A 581 -27.83 -25.25 -6.65
CA GLU A 581 -27.92 -23.84 -6.22
C GLU A 581 -28.15 -22.83 -7.37
N PHE A 582 -28.59 -23.31 -8.56
CA PHE A 582 -28.95 -22.42 -9.65
C PHE A 582 -30.14 -21.48 -9.34
N ASP A 583 -30.93 -21.77 -8.33
CA ASP A 583 -32.17 -21.06 -8.05
C ASP A 583 -32.03 -19.86 -7.06
N ASN A 584 -30.93 -19.74 -6.35
CA ASN A 584 -30.78 -18.69 -5.33
C ASN A 584 -30.11 -17.38 -5.84
N ALA A 585 -29.66 -17.31 -7.09
CA ALA A 585 -29.11 -16.10 -7.64
C ALA A 585 -30.21 -15.09 -7.98
N GLU A 586 -29.99 -13.81 -7.67
CA GLU A 586 -30.90 -12.71 -8.01
C GLU A 586 -31.13 -12.66 -9.53
N GLU A 587 -32.39 -12.81 -9.94
CA GLU A 587 -32.77 -12.74 -11.34
C GLU A 587 -32.92 -11.29 -11.78
N ARG A 588 -32.24 -10.95 -12.89
CA ARG A 588 -32.33 -9.65 -13.54
C ARG A 588 -32.88 -9.82 -14.96
N VAL A 589 -33.77 -8.94 -15.36
CA VAL A 589 -34.26 -8.89 -16.75
C VAL A 589 -33.45 -7.84 -17.51
N VAL A 590 -32.91 -8.22 -18.67
CA VAL A 590 -32.18 -7.34 -19.58
C VAL A 590 -32.92 -7.34 -20.91
N TYR A 591 -33.28 -6.15 -21.39
CA TYR A 591 -33.92 -5.97 -22.69
C TYR A 591 -32.88 -5.61 -23.74
N GLY A 592 -32.82 -6.37 -24.81
CA GLY A 592 -31.98 -6.08 -25.99
C GLY A 592 -32.84 -5.75 -27.21
N THR A 593 -32.37 -4.84 -28.03
CA THR A 593 -33.05 -4.55 -29.34
C THR A 593 -32.43 -5.39 -30.41
N GLU A 594 -33.24 -6.04 -31.23
CA GLU A 594 -32.77 -6.89 -32.32
C GLU A 594 -31.80 -6.13 -33.25
N HIS A 595 -30.72 -6.82 -33.67
CA HIS A 595 -29.61 -6.31 -34.47
C HIS A 595 -28.71 -5.29 -33.80
N ASN A 596 -28.95 -4.92 -32.52
CA ASN A 596 -28.09 -4.05 -31.74
C ASN A 596 -27.16 -4.84 -30.78
N SER A 597 -26.19 -4.15 -30.20
CA SER A 597 -25.30 -4.73 -29.20
C SER A 597 -25.97 -4.77 -27.83
N THR A 598 -25.77 -5.88 -27.10
CA THR A 598 -26.27 -6.04 -25.72
C THR A 598 -25.20 -6.65 -24.85
N PHE A 599 -25.12 -6.20 -23.61
CA PHE A 599 -24.12 -6.65 -22.64
C PHE A 599 -24.81 -7.28 -21.42
N LEU A 600 -24.44 -8.52 -21.11
CA LEU A 600 -24.86 -9.21 -19.91
C LEU A 600 -23.73 -9.13 -18.89
N GLU A 601 -23.94 -8.37 -17.82
CA GLU A 601 -22.94 -8.13 -16.81
C GLU A 601 -22.83 -9.30 -15.84
N CYS A 602 -21.61 -9.74 -15.58
CA CYS A 602 -21.28 -10.68 -14.51
C CYS A 602 -19.92 -10.33 -13.91
N ILE A 603 -19.93 -9.92 -12.68
CA ILE A 603 -18.71 -9.55 -11.92
C ILE A 603 -18.47 -10.62 -10.86
N PRO A 604 -17.50 -11.53 -11.06
CA PRO A 604 -17.14 -12.51 -10.04
C PRO A 604 -16.52 -11.79 -8.82
N LYS A 605 -16.81 -12.29 -7.62
CA LYS A 605 -16.17 -11.77 -6.40
C LYS A 605 -14.65 -12.04 -6.41
N SER A 606 -14.26 -13.25 -6.85
CA SER A 606 -12.86 -13.63 -7.00
C SER A 606 -12.40 -13.44 -8.45
N LEU A 607 -11.36 -12.66 -8.65
CA LEU A 607 -10.72 -12.52 -9.96
C LEU A 607 -9.95 -13.77 -10.40
N GLN A 608 -9.70 -14.71 -9.47
CA GLN A 608 -9.05 -16.00 -9.75
C GLN A 608 -10.03 -17.06 -10.25
N ALA A 609 -11.35 -16.82 -10.09
CA ALA A 609 -12.37 -17.75 -10.56
C ALA A 609 -12.51 -17.72 -12.07
N SER A 610 -12.66 -18.89 -12.68
CA SER A 610 -13.02 -19.01 -14.08
C SER A 610 -14.52 -18.82 -14.25
N VAL A 611 -14.92 -18.01 -15.25
CA VAL A 611 -16.33 -17.73 -15.54
C VAL A 611 -16.80 -18.59 -16.70
N LYS A 612 -17.93 -19.28 -16.54
CA LYS A 612 -18.66 -19.98 -17.61
C LYS A 612 -20.06 -19.42 -17.72
N TRP A 613 -20.57 -19.39 -18.94
CA TRP A 613 -21.93 -18.96 -19.22
C TRP A 613 -22.76 -20.13 -19.75
N PHE A 614 -23.97 -20.26 -19.22
CA PHE A 614 -24.96 -21.22 -19.68
C PHE A 614 -26.21 -20.48 -20.10
N ILE A 615 -26.92 -21.01 -21.13
CA ILE A 615 -28.23 -20.50 -21.58
C ILE A 615 -29.27 -21.60 -21.41
N GLN A 616 -30.42 -21.21 -20.88
CA GLN A 616 -31.65 -22.03 -20.89
C GLN A 616 -32.70 -21.31 -21.73
N ARG A 617 -33.12 -21.95 -22.82
CA ARG A 617 -34.18 -21.42 -23.69
C ARG A 617 -35.55 -21.86 -23.17
N ALA A 618 -36.55 -21.03 -23.41
CA ALA A 618 -37.94 -21.29 -22.93
C ALA A 618 -38.51 -22.65 -23.39
N VAL A 619 -38.00 -23.19 -24.47
CA VAL A 619 -38.48 -24.47 -25.07
C VAL A 619 -37.75 -25.67 -24.46
N ASP A 620 -36.52 -25.48 -23.97
CA ASP A 620 -35.66 -26.55 -23.47
C ASP A 620 -35.40 -26.40 -21.98
N GLN A 621 -35.67 -27.48 -21.20
CA GLN A 621 -35.25 -27.50 -19.76
C GLN A 621 -33.75 -27.67 -19.58
N LYS A 622 -33.01 -27.91 -20.69
CA LYS A 622 -31.57 -28.17 -20.67
C LYS A 622 -30.79 -26.86 -20.69
N LYS A 623 -29.75 -26.76 -19.88
CA LYS A 623 -28.78 -25.67 -19.85
C LYS A 623 -27.63 -26.01 -20.81
N ASP A 624 -27.44 -25.21 -21.85
CA ASP A 624 -26.33 -25.36 -22.80
C ASP A 624 -25.22 -24.32 -22.51
N GLU A 625 -23.97 -24.73 -22.67
CA GLU A 625 -22.84 -23.78 -22.51
C GLU A 625 -22.83 -22.80 -23.70
N VAL A 626 -22.75 -21.51 -23.41
CA VAL A 626 -22.69 -20.45 -24.42
C VAL A 626 -21.35 -20.50 -25.13
N LYS A 627 -21.39 -20.78 -26.43
CA LYS A 627 -20.20 -20.76 -27.30
C LYS A 627 -19.90 -19.34 -27.72
N THR A 628 -18.64 -18.94 -27.55
CA THR A 628 -18.14 -17.63 -28.00
C THR A 628 -17.71 -17.70 -29.44
N ASP A 629 -18.04 -16.67 -30.22
CA ASP A 629 -17.70 -16.50 -31.64
C ASP A 629 -17.39 -15.00 -31.90
N GLU A 630 -17.33 -14.60 -33.20
CA GLU A 630 -17.14 -13.20 -33.58
C GLU A 630 -18.29 -12.28 -33.13
N ARG A 631 -19.48 -12.83 -32.90
CA ARG A 631 -20.69 -12.13 -32.50
C ARG A 631 -20.87 -12.08 -30.98
N ILE A 632 -20.52 -13.16 -30.27
CA ILE A 632 -20.67 -13.33 -28.84
C ILE A 632 -19.26 -13.37 -28.20
N ILE A 633 -18.89 -12.32 -27.51
CA ILE A 633 -17.56 -12.16 -26.93
C ILE A 633 -17.65 -12.22 -25.41
N LYS A 634 -16.83 -13.09 -24.82
CA LYS A 634 -16.63 -13.10 -23.37
C LYS A 634 -15.63 -12.00 -23.00
N THR A 635 -16.00 -11.16 -22.05
CA THR A 635 -15.17 -10.10 -21.47
C THR A 635 -14.87 -10.42 -20.00
N GLU A 636 -14.00 -9.65 -19.35
CA GLU A 636 -13.71 -9.78 -17.91
C GLU A 636 -14.94 -9.57 -17.02
N HIS A 637 -15.91 -8.77 -17.48
CA HIS A 637 -17.07 -8.35 -16.67
C HIS A 637 -18.40 -8.87 -17.21
N GLY A 638 -18.39 -9.77 -18.22
CA GLY A 638 -19.64 -10.28 -18.76
C GLY A 638 -19.56 -10.84 -20.17
N LEU A 639 -20.71 -10.92 -20.80
CA LEU A 639 -20.90 -11.44 -22.14
C LEU A 639 -21.41 -10.32 -23.05
N LEU A 640 -20.67 -10.00 -24.11
CA LEU A 640 -21.02 -8.98 -25.08
C LEU A 640 -21.54 -9.61 -26.34
N PHE A 641 -22.80 -9.30 -26.70
CA PHE A 641 -23.38 -9.56 -27.99
C PHE A 641 -23.15 -8.35 -28.89
N ARG A 642 -22.41 -8.50 -29.99
CA ARG A 642 -22.23 -7.42 -30.97
C ARG A 642 -23.48 -7.15 -31.75
N LYS A 643 -24.23 -8.23 -32.05
CA LYS A 643 -25.57 -8.21 -32.65
C LYS A 643 -26.42 -9.28 -31.99
N ILE A 644 -27.53 -8.88 -31.41
CA ILE A 644 -28.49 -9.79 -30.79
C ILE A 644 -29.60 -10.17 -31.79
N TYR A 645 -30.06 -11.39 -31.70
CA TYR A 645 -31.18 -11.93 -32.49
C TYR A 645 -32.20 -12.56 -31.56
N ARG A 646 -33.44 -12.75 -32.02
CA ARG A 646 -34.50 -13.39 -31.24
C ARG A 646 -34.15 -14.80 -30.76
N MET A 647 -33.30 -15.54 -31.49
CA MET A 647 -32.79 -16.84 -31.03
C MET A 647 -31.86 -16.79 -29.81
N ASP A 648 -31.38 -15.63 -29.44
CA ASP A 648 -30.57 -15.42 -28.26
C ASP A 648 -31.41 -15.19 -26.99
N GLU A 649 -32.72 -15.12 -27.13
CA GLU A 649 -33.66 -14.98 -26.01
C GLU A 649 -33.62 -16.19 -25.10
N GLY A 650 -33.62 -15.93 -23.77
CA GLY A 650 -33.57 -16.99 -22.79
C GLY A 650 -32.91 -16.53 -21.46
N THR A 651 -32.83 -17.47 -20.54
CA THR A 651 -32.21 -17.23 -19.24
C THR A 651 -30.73 -17.61 -19.25
N TYR A 652 -29.87 -16.64 -19.00
CA TYR A 652 -28.45 -16.81 -18.96
C TYR A 652 -27.98 -16.94 -17.51
N TYR A 653 -27.15 -17.94 -17.25
CA TYR A 653 -26.53 -18.22 -15.96
C TYR A 653 -25.04 -17.93 -16.06
N CYS A 654 -24.57 -16.99 -15.26
CA CYS A 654 -23.14 -16.78 -15.08
C CYS A 654 -22.66 -17.62 -13.90
N GLN A 655 -21.79 -18.55 -14.17
CA GLN A 655 -21.26 -19.48 -13.19
C GLN A 655 -19.76 -19.27 -13.03
N THR A 656 -19.30 -19.16 -11.78
CA THR A 656 -17.88 -19.12 -11.42
C THR A 656 -17.43 -20.47 -10.92
N MET A 657 -16.20 -20.84 -11.28
CA MET A 657 -15.56 -22.08 -10.84
C MET A 657 -14.14 -21.78 -10.34
N GLU A 658 -13.83 -22.16 -9.11
CA GLU A 658 -12.53 -22.01 -8.48
C GLU A 658 -12.23 -23.26 -7.62
N GLN A 659 -11.14 -23.97 -7.90
CA GLN A 659 -10.70 -25.17 -7.18
C GLN A 659 -11.82 -26.23 -6.95
N GLY A 660 -12.67 -26.45 -7.96
CA GLY A 660 -13.78 -27.40 -7.89
C GLY A 660 -15.04 -26.87 -7.21
N PHE A 661 -15.00 -25.72 -6.58
CA PHE A 661 -16.20 -25.03 -6.09
C PHE A 661 -16.84 -24.26 -7.24
N THR A 662 -18.13 -24.46 -7.42
CA THR A 662 -18.93 -23.85 -8.49
C THR A 662 -20.08 -23.05 -7.88
N GLN A 663 -20.26 -21.81 -8.30
CA GLN A 663 -21.33 -20.94 -7.82
C GLN A 663 -21.97 -20.15 -8.98
N THR A 664 -23.29 -20.01 -8.96
CA THR A 664 -24.01 -19.10 -9.87
C THR A 664 -23.99 -17.69 -9.29
N VAL A 665 -23.33 -16.76 -9.99
CA VAL A 665 -23.19 -15.36 -9.56
C VAL A 665 -24.41 -14.54 -9.92
N THR A 666 -24.95 -14.73 -11.12
CA THR A 666 -26.11 -13.99 -11.58
C THR A 666 -26.93 -14.82 -12.58
N LYS A 667 -28.25 -14.60 -12.56
CA LYS A 667 -29.23 -15.14 -13.47
C LYS A 667 -29.84 -13.97 -14.25
N ILE A 668 -29.74 -13.99 -15.57
CA ILE A 668 -30.20 -12.90 -16.43
C ILE A 668 -31.19 -13.43 -17.44
N SER A 669 -32.44 -12.98 -17.36
CA SER A 669 -33.44 -13.22 -18.40
C SER A 669 -33.30 -12.16 -19.50
N LEU A 670 -32.84 -12.59 -20.67
CA LEU A 670 -32.67 -11.74 -21.83
C LEU A 670 -33.92 -11.80 -22.69
N GLU A 671 -34.56 -10.64 -22.87
CA GLU A 671 -35.70 -10.44 -23.74
C GLU A 671 -35.29 -9.58 -24.94
N VAL A 672 -35.62 -10.05 -26.13
CA VAL A 672 -35.26 -9.37 -27.41
C VAL A 672 -36.48 -8.67 -27.98
N LEU A 673 -36.39 -7.34 -28.05
CA LEU A 673 -37.45 -6.49 -28.61
C LEU A 673 -37.24 -6.29 -30.10
N GLU A 674 -38.27 -6.61 -30.90
CA GLU A 674 -38.30 -6.33 -32.32
C GLU A 674 -38.51 -4.84 -32.58
N ASN A 675 -38.03 -4.33 -33.72
CA ASN A 675 -38.18 -2.92 -34.08
C ASN A 675 -39.65 -2.50 -34.20
N GLU A 676 -40.54 -3.42 -34.64
CA GLU A 676 -41.98 -3.19 -34.72
C GLU A 676 -42.61 -3.00 -33.33
N GLN A 677 -42.20 -3.77 -32.34
CA GLN A 677 -42.69 -3.66 -30.97
C GLN A 677 -42.20 -2.36 -30.33
N LEU A 678 -41.01 -1.90 -30.66
CA LEU A 678 -40.50 -0.60 -30.22
C LEU A 678 -41.32 0.55 -30.81
N GLU A 679 -41.68 0.47 -32.10
CA GLU A 679 -42.55 1.47 -32.73
C GLU A 679 -43.96 1.45 -32.13
N GLU A 680 -44.53 0.29 -31.79
CA GLU A 680 -45.80 0.20 -31.09
C GLU A 680 -45.73 0.79 -29.67
N ILE A 681 -44.67 0.55 -28.92
CA ILE A 681 -44.44 1.14 -27.57
C ILE A 681 -44.32 2.65 -27.66
N PHE A 682 -43.62 3.15 -28.69
CA PHE A 682 -43.49 4.59 -28.92
C PHE A 682 -44.78 5.23 -29.44
N ASN A 683 -45.57 4.54 -30.25
CA ASN A 683 -46.82 5.05 -30.86
C ASN A 683 -48.01 4.97 -29.86
N ARG A 684 -48.10 3.96 -29.00
CA ARG A 684 -49.13 3.87 -27.94
C ARG A 684 -49.01 5.01 -26.91
N ASP A 685 -47.83 5.49 -26.66
CA ASP A 685 -47.63 6.65 -25.77
C ASP A 685 -48.08 7.98 -26.39
N ASP A 686 -48.18 8.08 -27.72
CA ASP A 686 -48.64 9.30 -28.42
C ASP A 686 -50.15 9.42 -28.51
N GLU A 687 -50.93 8.33 -28.56
CA GLU A 687 -52.39 8.35 -28.60
C GLU A 687 -53.05 8.61 -27.21
N GLU A 688 -52.47 8.11 -26.13
CA GLU A 688 -52.99 8.39 -24.76
C GLU A 688 -52.62 9.77 -24.21
N ARG A 689 -51.74 10.50 -24.88
CA ARG A 689 -51.17 11.80 -24.35
C ARG A 689 -51.68 13.05 -25.04
N SER A 690 -52.60 12.97 -25.98
CA SER A 690 -53.16 14.16 -26.68
C SER A 690 -53.89 15.12 -25.75
N ASN A 691 -54.11 14.82 -24.45
CA ASN A 691 -54.98 15.61 -23.54
C ASN A 691 -54.36 16.12 -22.25
N ARG A 692 -53.02 16.18 -22.09
CA ARG A 692 -52.44 16.94 -20.96
C ARG A 692 -51.05 17.50 -21.30
N PRO A 693 -50.92 18.84 -21.47
CA PRO A 693 -49.64 19.45 -21.76
C PRO A 693 -48.72 19.49 -20.53
N CYS A 694 -47.56 18.85 -20.63
CA CYS A 694 -46.40 19.30 -19.89
C CYS A 694 -45.82 20.50 -20.64
N THR A 695 -46.09 21.71 -20.18
CA THR A 695 -45.50 22.93 -20.75
C THR A 695 -44.02 22.98 -20.46
N PRO A 696 -43.12 23.01 -21.48
CA PRO A 696 -41.72 23.26 -21.28
C PRO A 696 -41.48 24.75 -20.98
N GLN A 697 -40.97 25.07 -19.82
CA GLN A 697 -40.38 26.40 -19.62
C GLN A 697 -39.06 26.49 -20.41
N PRO A 698 -38.77 27.62 -21.05
CA PRO A 698 -37.52 27.80 -21.79
C PRO A 698 -36.33 27.79 -20.84
N ARG A 699 -35.50 26.76 -20.93
CA ARG A 699 -34.26 26.65 -20.17
C ARG A 699 -33.08 27.19 -20.97
N ARG A 700 -32.17 27.89 -20.28
CA ARG A 700 -30.83 28.23 -20.74
C ARG A 700 -30.07 26.96 -21.11
N PRO A 701 -29.21 26.97 -22.14
CA PRO A 701 -28.51 25.76 -22.59
C PRO A 701 -27.50 25.32 -21.50
N HIS A 702 -27.80 24.21 -20.83
CA HIS A 702 -26.80 23.47 -20.06
C HIS A 702 -26.02 22.58 -21.02
N SER A 703 -24.71 22.77 -21.09
CA SER A 703 -23.79 21.96 -21.86
C SER A 703 -23.92 20.49 -21.48
N HIS A 704 -24.41 19.67 -22.39
CA HIS A 704 -24.35 18.23 -22.27
C HIS A 704 -22.89 17.78 -22.20
N LYS A 705 -22.59 16.85 -21.27
CA LYS A 705 -21.24 16.31 -21.14
C LYS A 705 -20.82 15.65 -22.46
N PRO A 706 -19.68 16.01 -23.08
CA PRO A 706 -19.29 15.55 -24.41
C PRO A 706 -19.30 14.03 -24.59
N TRP A 707 -18.92 13.28 -23.55
CA TRP A 707 -18.81 11.82 -23.56
C TRP A 707 -20.14 11.09 -23.84
N PHE A 708 -21.29 11.67 -23.51
CA PHE A 708 -22.59 11.04 -23.76
C PHE A 708 -22.94 11.02 -25.25
N LYS A 709 -22.59 12.08 -25.98
CA LYS A 709 -22.73 12.15 -27.44
C LYS A 709 -21.83 11.13 -28.15
N ASP A 710 -20.61 10.98 -27.66
CA ASP A 710 -19.62 10.08 -28.25
C ASP A 710 -19.99 8.60 -28.06
N ILE A 711 -20.52 8.23 -26.88
CA ILE A 711 -21.03 6.87 -26.62
C ILE A 711 -22.26 6.55 -27.47
N MET A 712 -23.21 7.49 -27.62
CA MET A 712 -24.42 7.25 -28.44
C MET A 712 -24.11 7.18 -29.92
N GLN A 713 -23.10 7.88 -30.44
CA GLN A 713 -22.60 7.75 -31.79
C GLN A 713 -21.90 6.41 -32.04
N LEU A 714 -21.15 5.90 -31.04
CA LEU A 714 -20.50 4.58 -31.10
C LEU A 714 -21.50 3.41 -31.12
N ILE A 715 -22.69 3.57 -30.55
CA ILE A 715 -23.75 2.56 -30.49
C ILE A 715 -24.62 2.55 -31.80
N GLY A 716 -24.36 3.48 -32.73
CA GLY A 716 -24.99 3.48 -34.04
C GLY A 716 -26.44 4.01 -34.10
N TYR A 717 -26.88 4.75 -33.07
CA TYR A 717 -28.19 5.41 -33.07
C TYR A 717 -28.17 6.70 -33.92
N SER A 718 -28.77 6.65 -35.09
CA SER A 718 -28.86 7.78 -36.03
C SER A 718 -29.91 8.84 -35.65
N ASN A 719 -30.75 8.65 -34.63
CA ASN A 719 -31.80 9.58 -34.21
C ASN A 719 -31.67 10.02 -32.75
N LEU A 720 -30.63 10.80 -32.45
CA LEU A 720 -30.37 11.36 -31.11
C LEU A 720 -31.54 12.19 -30.54
N HIS A 721 -32.28 12.87 -31.40
CA HIS A 721 -33.38 13.78 -30.98
C HIS A 721 -34.57 13.05 -30.35
N ARG A 722 -34.92 11.86 -30.84
CA ARG A 722 -36.01 11.03 -30.28
C ARG A 722 -35.66 10.39 -28.92
N MET A 723 -34.41 10.04 -28.71
CA MET A 723 -33.97 9.47 -27.44
C MET A 723 -33.89 10.50 -26.32
N GLU A 724 -33.45 11.73 -26.63
CA GLU A 724 -33.46 12.83 -25.64
C GLU A 724 -34.90 13.14 -25.17
N GLU A 725 -35.87 13.18 -26.12
CA GLU A 725 -37.29 13.33 -25.77
C GLU A 725 -37.80 12.17 -24.95
N TYR A 726 -37.39 10.92 -25.23
CA TYR A 726 -37.80 9.74 -24.47
C TYR A 726 -37.24 9.77 -23.04
N CYS A 727 -35.96 10.07 -22.85
CA CYS A 727 -35.35 10.21 -21.52
C CYS A 727 -35.98 11.33 -20.72
N GLU A 728 -36.33 12.46 -21.33
CA GLU A 728 -37.08 13.54 -20.66
C GLU A 728 -38.51 13.11 -20.29
N ARG A 729 -39.18 12.35 -21.12
CA ARG A 729 -40.54 11.79 -20.85
C ARG A 729 -40.50 10.77 -19.71
N VAL A 730 -39.55 9.85 -19.71
CA VAL A 730 -39.37 8.86 -18.61
C VAL A 730 -39.04 9.56 -17.30
N TRP A 731 -38.17 10.53 -17.33
CA TRP A 731 -37.79 11.29 -16.13
C TRP A 731 -38.95 12.13 -15.58
N CYS A 732 -39.71 12.74 -16.46
CA CYS A 732 -40.91 13.51 -16.10
C CYS A 732 -42.01 12.60 -15.51
N ASN A 733 -42.19 11.39 -16.05
CA ASN A 733 -43.15 10.38 -15.54
C ASN A 733 -42.72 9.86 -14.16
N GLU A 734 -41.44 9.60 -13.96
CA GLU A 734 -40.94 9.13 -12.68
C GLU A 734 -41.03 10.22 -11.58
N LYS A 735 -40.80 11.46 -11.95
CA LYS A 735 -40.97 12.62 -11.07
C LYS A 735 -42.44 12.82 -10.67
N GLN A 736 -43.38 12.60 -11.59
CA GLN A 736 -44.82 12.63 -11.30
C GLN A 736 -45.27 11.43 -10.46
N ARG A 737 -44.71 10.22 -10.72
CA ARG A 737 -44.96 9.01 -9.92
C ARG A 737 -44.49 9.18 -8.47
N ARG A 738 -43.33 9.78 -8.26
CA ARG A 738 -42.82 10.13 -6.92
C ARG A 738 -43.69 11.19 -6.24
N LYS A 739 -44.15 12.22 -6.96
CA LYS A 739 -45.09 13.20 -6.42
C LYS A 739 -46.43 12.57 -6.02
N ARG A 740 -46.98 11.64 -6.84
CA ARG A 740 -48.21 10.91 -6.50
C ARG A 740 -48.04 9.99 -5.28
N LYS A 741 -46.90 9.29 -5.16
CA LYS A 741 -46.57 8.50 -3.97
C LYS A 741 -46.46 9.38 -2.70
N MET A 742 -45.83 10.55 -2.81
CA MET A 742 -45.75 11.49 -1.67
C MET A 742 -47.11 12.09 -1.31
N MET A 743 -47.97 12.39 -2.30
CA MET A 743 -49.35 12.86 -2.04
C MET A 743 -50.21 11.75 -1.44
N ALA A 744 -50.14 10.51 -1.93
CA ALA A 744 -50.84 9.36 -1.38
C ALA A 744 -50.43 9.05 0.09
N GLY A 745 -49.14 9.24 0.41
CA GLY A 745 -48.67 9.15 1.79
C GLY A 745 -49.23 10.25 2.70
N LYS A 746 -49.34 11.48 2.21
CA LYS A 746 -49.97 12.57 2.96
C LYS A 746 -51.47 12.36 3.20
N TRP A 747 -52.20 11.76 2.26
CA TRP A 747 -53.64 11.45 2.42
C TRP A 747 -53.90 10.31 3.41
N LYS A 748 -53.01 9.31 3.51
CA LYS A 748 -53.12 8.27 4.55
C LYS A 748 -52.88 8.82 5.96
N PHE A 749 -52.05 9.83 6.14
CA PHE A 749 -51.86 10.48 7.45
C PHE A 749 -53.00 11.42 7.85
N LEU A 750 -53.83 11.90 6.92
CA LEU A 750 -54.97 12.76 7.18
C LEU A 750 -56.28 11.99 7.48
N SER A 751 -56.35 10.69 7.19
CA SER A 751 -57.53 9.87 7.41
C SER A 751 -57.58 9.12 8.77
N GLU A 752 -56.46 9.07 9.51
CA GLU A 752 -56.39 8.38 10.81
C GLU A 752 -56.35 9.33 12.06
N GLY A 753 -56.44 10.64 11.85
CA GLY A 753 -56.35 11.66 12.93
C GLY A 753 -57.60 12.44 13.20
N GLY A 754 -58.74 11.80 13.26
CA GLY A 754 -60.00 12.46 13.60
C GLY A 754 -60.64 11.94 14.86
N LYS A 755 -60.27 12.45 16.03
CA LYS A 755 -61.22 12.73 17.16
C LYS A 755 -60.50 13.33 18.37
N LYS A 756 -61.05 14.49 18.76
CA LYS A 756 -61.04 15.18 20.06
C LYS A 756 -59.96 16.23 20.35
N GLY A 757 -60.47 17.47 20.56
CA GLY A 757 -59.99 18.40 21.57
C GLY A 757 -59.90 19.86 21.14
N LYS A 758 -60.98 20.60 21.47
CA LYS A 758 -61.08 22.07 21.32
C LYS A 758 -60.05 22.82 22.17
N SER A 759 -59.38 23.81 21.59
CA SER A 759 -59.31 25.18 22.17
C SER A 759 -58.61 26.17 21.22
N ARG A 760 -59.08 27.38 21.27
CA ARG A 760 -58.93 28.50 20.34
C ARG A 760 -57.70 29.40 20.66
N PRO A 761 -57.41 30.44 19.88
CA PRO A 761 -56.11 30.81 19.38
C PRO A 761 -55.50 32.07 19.99
N ARG A 762 -54.24 32.37 19.72
CA ARG A 762 -53.74 33.74 19.79
C ARG A 762 -52.68 33.99 18.70
N ASN A 763 -53.00 34.97 17.89
CA ASN A 763 -52.17 35.69 16.93
C ASN A 763 -50.90 36.25 17.55
N ARG A 764 -49.78 36.22 16.79
CA ARG A 764 -48.89 37.40 16.64
C ARG A 764 -48.04 37.28 15.36
N THR A 765 -48.13 38.33 14.59
CA THR A 765 -47.46 38.66 13.36
C THR A 765 -45.95 38.95 13.53
N PRO A 766 -45.16 38.92 12.45
CA PRO A 766 -43.72 39.10 12.49
C PRO A 766 -43.32 40.56 12.33
N ARG A 767 -42.16 40.91 12.88
CA ARG A 767 -41.47 42.18 12.57
C ARG A 767 -40.12 41.92 11.94
N HIS A 768 -39.93 42.52 10.77
CA HIS A 768 -38.65 42.81 10.12
C HIS A 768 -37.72 43.64 11.03
N VAL A 769 -36.42 43.38 10.99
CA VAL A 769 -35.40 44.42 11.01
C VAL A 769 -34.23 43.96 10.14
N ALA A 770 -33.80 44.88 9.27
CA ALA A 770 -32.70 44.79 8.34
C ALA A 770 -31.38 45.30 8.99
N GLY A 771 -30.27 44.92 8.41
CA GLY A 771 -29.05 45.80 8.24
C GLY A 771 -28.01 45.68 9.36
N THR A 772 -26.90 45.21 9.08
CA THR A 772 -25.64 45.69 8.50
C THR A 772 -24.66 44.54 8.35
#